data_c64e5b6c25ebbe7751f42cb7586e8ea1
#
_entry.id   c64e5b6c25ebbe7751f42cb7586e8ea1
#
_cell.length_a   1.000
_cell.length_b   1.000
_cell.length_c   1.000
_cell.angle_alpha   90.00
_cell.angle_beta   90.00
_cell.angle_gamma   90.00
#
_symmetry.space_group_name_H-M   'P 1'
#
loop_
_entity.id
_entity.type
_entity.pdbx_description
1 polymer ?
#
loop_
_entity_poly.entity_id
_entity_poly.type
_entity_poly.pdbx_seq_one_letter_code
_entity_poly.pdbx_strand_id
1 'polypeptide(L)'
;MKNTGKIIRRSLLVLLAMCIALPVYAYSREENYVELPSRYGTSPGVVIEVPFEAGLMASTVSRRNVYVLNDRGNRVAIDRRLGKEGRSIVVSPIDSYEAGKTYTLFISKSVRYSSGSGLQNSLKLSFTVANAPKEPLPAVGSGENLKKLLEDAVNRYDMMYGTKKMRAGMGLFNDVAMAPAAMAVEDAAASKQFEASGSGDYSTTNVQVEGVDEADIVKTDGKYIYQVNNNRIVIVEAYPADKMKVKKVIDLSQNNINPMELYLDEKNLVVIGSSNGNIPVRFYRGQSMMPPIDQYYYNTTVKMLIYNIADKDNIRKTREIELEGNYLSSRKIGSKLYLISNDQLNYYRIYDDTGVNDTPSYRDTAVQEDYIRIDYGKIAYFPGSIEPTYMIAAGLDLDEPSEGVNVSTYLGAGESIYASTENLYVAVTRYNDIYNGAQGPIIYDSAKDQKPVVKTADRETLIYRFALNSGKLDYTGKGQVPGSILNQFSMDENKGCFRIATTKGNLWGEGDNISKNSMYVLDPELNICGSIEDIAPGEKIYSVRFMGSRAYMVTFKKVDPLFVIDLKDPKKPAILGALKIPGYSDYLHPYDENHIIGFGKDSIELSNENAWGGSGSTAYYQGMKIALFDVSDVNNPKEKFKEIIGDRGTDSELLNNHKALLFSKEKELMAFPVTVMEIKEGGNVEGNMPVYGTFSFQGAYVYNVDLESGFKLRARISHISDEEYLKSGNNWYDYNRNVERILYIGDNIYTISKGMIKANAIKDMKEIGSLMIP
;
A
#
# COMPACT_ATOMS: atom_id res chain seq x y z
N MET A 1 -16.36 -73.81 50.27
CA MET A 1 -15.48 -72.61 50.12
C MET A 1 -14.91 -72.46 48.71
N LYS A 2 -15.73 -72.43 47.65
CA LYS A 2 -15.23 -72.25 46.25
C LYS A 2 -16.04 -71.24 45.41
N ASN A 3 -16.96 -70.45 46.01
CA ASN A 3 -17.81 -69.54 45.26
C ASN A 3 -17.62 -68.02 45.62
N THR A 4 -16.82 -67.72 46.64
CA THR A 4 -16.59 -66.33 47.05
C THR A 4 -15.48 -65.59 46.23
N GLY A 5 -14.57 -66.33 45.58
CA GLY A 5 -13.49 -65.78 44.81
C GLY A 5 -13.87 -65.24 43.39
N LYS A 6 -15.01 -65.69 42.82
CA LYS A 6 -15.46 -65.25 41.49
C LYS A 6 -16.28 -63.94 41.51
N ILE A 7 -16.96 -63.67 42.62
CA ILE A 7 -17.75 -62.46 42.78
C ILE A 7 -16.82 -61.23 43.01
N ILE A 8 -15.77 -61.42 43.82
CA ILE A 8 -14.80 -60.33 44.07
C ILE A 8 -13.99 -59.93 42.80
N ARG A 9 -13.62 -60.91 41.94
CA ARG A 9 -12.93 -60.61 40.68
C ARG A 9 -13.82 -59.92 39.63
N ARG A 10 -15.14 -60.20 39.61
CA ARG A 10 -16.08 -59.50 38.71
C ARG A 10 -16.37 -58.07 39.18
N SER A 11 -16.47 -57.85 40.50
CA SER A 11 -16.66 -56.49 41.05
C SER A 11 -15.44 -55.62 40.89
N LEU A 12 -14.20 -56.15 40.96
CA LEU A 12 -12.96 -55.38 40.72
C LEU A 12 -12.79 -55.05 39.25
N LEU A 13 -13.22 -55.94 38.33
CA LEU A 13 -13.15 -55.63 36.87
C LEU A 13 -14.18 -54.54 36.44
N VAL A 14 -15.37 -54.56 37.09
CA VAL A 14 -16.37 -53.48 36.82
C VAL A 14 -15.95 -52.17 37.43
N LEU A 15 -15.30 -52.11 38.59
CA LEU A 15 -14.74 -50.91 39.18
C LEU A 15 -13.54 -50.40 38.38
N LEU A 16 -12.67 -51.26 37.83
CA LEU A 16 -11.57 -50.86 36.96
C LEU A 16 -12.07 -50.37 35.60
N ALA A 17 -13.14 -50.94 35.04
CA ALA A 17 -13.79 -50.47 33.82
C ALA A 17 -14.50 -49.12 34.02
N MET A 18 -15.10 -48.86 35.20
CA MET A 18 -15.68 -47.55 35.53
C MET A 18 -14.59 -46.47 35.78
N CYS A 19 -13.41 -46.80 36.32
CA CYS A 19 -12.32 -45.88 36.50
C CYS A 19 -11.60 -45.50 35.19
N ILE A 20 -11.68 -46.33 34.14
CA ILE A 20 -11.11 -46.03 32.83
C ILE A 20 -12.12 -45.27 31.93
N ALA A 21 -13.41 -45.37 32.20
CA ALA A 21 -14.45 -44.64 31.43
C ALA A 21 -14.76 -43.21 31.94
N LEU A 22 -14.30 -42.84 33.13
CA LEU A 22 -14.57 -41.54 33.73
C LEU A 22 -13.71 -40.34 33.20
N PRO A 23 -12.54 -40.53 32.58
CA PRO A 23 -11.85 -39.41 31.97
C PRO A 23 -12.37 -39.00 30.58
N VAL A 24 -13.18 -39.84 29.91
CA VAL A 24 -13.63 -39.51 28.53
C VAL A 24 -14.94 -38.70 28.54
N TYR A 25 -15.71 -38.69 29.62
CA TYR A 25 -16.97 -37.94 29.70
C TYR A 25 -16.86 -36.57 30.36
N ALA A 26 -15.66 -36.12 30.77
CA ALA A 26 -15.44 -34.82 31.41
C ALA A 26 -14.96 -33.74 30.44
N TYR A 27 -14.96 -33.98 29.13
CA TYR A 27 -14.38 -33.07 28.13
C TYR A 27 -15.37 -32.51 27.10
N SER A 28 -16.66 -32.61 27.33
CA SER A 28 -17.66 -31.95 26.48
C SER A 28 -18.52 -30.95 27.25
N ARG A 29 -17.90 -30.02 27.98
CA ARG A 29 -18.50 -28.71 28.12
C ARG A 29 -18.02 -27.95 26.90
N GLU A 30 -18.91 -27.63 25.96
CA GLU A 30 -18.70 -26.63 24.95
C GLU A 30 -18.35 -25.35 25.68
N GLU A 31 -17.07 -25.04 25.80
CA GLU A 31 -16.65 -23.69 26.18
C GLU A 31 -17.05 -22.79 25.01
N ASN A 32 -17.92 -21.83 25.26
CA ASN A 32 -18.22 -20.79 24.27
C ASN A 32 -16.95 -19.96 24.05
N TYR A 33 -16.37 -20.08 22.87
CA TYR A 33 -15.22 -19.31 22.43
C TYR A 33 -15.70 -18.11 21.63
N VAL A 34 -15.09 -16.96 21.85
CA VAL A 34 -15.14 -15.84 20.90
C VAL A 34 -14.10 -16.11 19.83
N GLU A 35 -14.53 -16.14 18.57
CA GLU A 35 -13.64 -16.34 17.43
C GLU A 35 -12.98 -15.01 17.07
N LEU A 36 -11.65 -14.99 17.09
CA LEU A 36 -10.85 -13.90 16.55
C LEU A 36 -10.74 -14.07 15.02
N PRO A 37 -10.47 -12.98 14.28
CA PRO A 37 -10.28 -13.04 12.84
C PRO A 37 -9.23 -14.10 12.44
N SER A 38 -9.59 -14.99 11.52
CA SER A 38 -8.69 -16.02 11.00
C SER A 38 -7.56 -15.39 10.18
N ARG A 39 -6.34 -15.95 10.26
CA ARG A 39 -5.18 -15.52 9.47
C ARG A 39 -4.88 -16.56 8.38
N TYR A 40 -4.46 -16.11 7.21
CA TYR A 40 -4.22 -16.97 6.05
C TYR A 40 -2.85 -16.71 5.46
N GLY A 41 -2.18 -17.78 5.00
CA GLY A 41 -0.89 -17.68 4.33
C GLY A 41 0.26 -17.23 5.25
N THR A 42 0.14 -17.48 6.56
CA THR A 42 1.16 -17.09 7.53
C THR A 42 2.49 -17.81 7.30
N SER A 43 3.60 -17.21 7.73
CA SER A 43 4.91 -17.88 7.72
C SER A 43 4.91 -19.15 8.62
N PRO A 44 5.70 -20.20 8.27
CA PRO A 44 5.90 -21.35 9.15
C PRO A 44 6.43 -21.01 10.54
N GLY A 45 7.13 -19.89 10.68
CA GLY A 45 7.63 -19.40 11.96
C GLY A 45 6.79 -18.30 12.59
N VAL A 46 5.54 -18.12 12.17
CA VAL A 46 4.68 -17.00 12.59
C VAL A 46 4.61 -16.85 14.11
N VAL A 47 4.81 -15.62 14.56
CA VAL A 47 4.61 -15.21 15.96
C VAL A 47 3.25 -14.55 16.06
N ILE A 48 2.36 -15.15 16.86
CA ILE A 48 1.00 -14.64 17.06
C ILE A 48 0.99 -13.86 18.37
N GLU A 49 0.67 -12.57 18.28
CA GLU A 49 0.45 -11.72 19.43
C GLU A 49 -1.05 -11.40 19.54
N VAL A 50 -1.62 -11.61 20.72
CA VAL A 50 -3.02 -11.31 21.03
C VAL A 50 -3.03 -10.23 22.11
N PRO A 51 -3.46 -8.98 21.82
CA PRO A 51 -3.51 -7.89 22.76
C PRO A 51 -4.70 -7.98 23.70
N PHE A 52 -4.59 -7.36 24.87
CA PHE A 52 -5.64 -7.24 25.90
C PHE A 52 -5.67 -5.82 26.46
N GLU A 53 -6.83 -5.40 26.94
CA GLU A 53 -7.08 -4.05 27.47
C GLU A 53 -6.23 -3.70 28.70
N ALA A 54 -5.84 -4.69 29.49
CA ALA A 54 -5.08 -4.50 30.72
C ALA A 54 -3.97 -5.55 30.89
N GLY A 55 -3.01 -5.25 31.77
CA GLY A 55 -1.92 -6.17 32.08
C GLY A 55 -2.39 -7.53 32.59
N LEU A 56 -1.76 -8.60 32.15
CA LEU A 56 -2.09 -9.99 32.47
C LEU A 56 -1.18 -10.54 33.57
N MET A 57 -1.71 -11.52 34.32
CA MET A 57 -0.94 -12.24 35.33
C MET A 57 -0.14 -13.39 34.69
N ALA A 58 1.18 -13.26 34.61
CA ALA A 58 2.09 -14.19 33.93
C ALA A 58 1.89 -15.66 34.34
N SER A 59 1.63 -15.95 35.63
CA SER A 59 1.41 -17.30 36.13
C SER A 59 0.19 -18.01 35.53
N THR A 60 -0.74 -17.26 34.95
CA THR A 60 -1.96 -17.79 34.29
C THR A 60 -1.74 -18.09 32.82
N VAL A 61 -0.68 -17.57 32.19
CA VAL A 61 -0.29 -17.87 30.80
C VAL A 61 0.49 -19.19 30.77
N SER A 62 -0.22 -20.28 30.91
CA SER A 62 0.31 -21.63 31.11
C SER A 62 -0.08 -22.57 29.96
N ARG A 63 0.59 -23.73 29.86
CA ARG A 63 0.26 -24.79 28.87
C ARG A 63 -1.20 -25.24 28.94
N ARG A 64 -1.86 -25.07 30.08
CA ARG A 64 -3.26 -25.43 30.26
C ARG A 64 -4.20 -24.42 29.66
N ASN A 65 -3.84 -23.14 29.76
CA ASN A 65 -4.70 -22.01 29.41
C ASN A 65 -4.42 -21.44 28.02
N VAL A 66 -3.19 -21.63 27.47
CA VAL A 66 -2.78 -21.15 26.15
C VAL A 66 -2.13 -22.30 25.39
N TYR A 67 -2.71 -22.71 24.28
CA TYR A 67 -2.21 -23.82 23.48
C TYR A 67 -2.67 -23.74 22.02
N VAL A 68 -1.93 -24.41 21.14
CA VAL A 68 -2.25 -24.53 19.72
C VAL A 68 -2.57 -25.97 19.38
N LEU A 69 -3.61 -26.18 18.59
CA LEU A 69 -3.96 -27.50 18.02
C LEU A 69 -3.71 -27.48 16.51
N ASN A 70 -3.27 -28.62 15.97
CA ASN A 70 -3.25 -28.83 14.52
C ASN A 70 -4.61 -29.29 13.99
N ASP A 71 -4.71 -29.55 12.68
CA ASP A 71 -5.90 -30.00 11.95
C ASP A 71 -6.44 -31.37 12.46
N ARG A 72 -5.62 -32.17 13.16
CA ARG A 72 -5.98 -33.46 13.77
C ARG A 72 -6.37 -33.34 15.24
N GLY A 73 -6.43 -32.12 15.79
CA GLY A 73 -6.73 -31.88 17.19
C GLY A 73 -5.57 -32.16 18.16
N ASN A 74 -4.36 -32.41 17.67
CA ASN A 74 -3.20 -32.64 18.52
C ASN A 74 -2.55 -31.32 18.94
N ARG A 75 -2.04 -31.25 20.18
CA ARG A 75 -1.32 -30.11 20.67
C ARG A 75 0.04 -29.99 20.00
N VAL A 76 0.36 -28.77 19.55
CA VAL A 76 1.65 -28.38 18.96
C VAL A 76 2.55 -27.81 20.05
N ALA A 77 3.85 -28.07 19.95
CA ALA A 77 4.85 -27.50 20.84
C ALA A 77 5.02 -26.01 20.54
N ILE A 78 4.71 -25.16 21.51
CA ILE A 78 4.81 -23.70 21.40
C ILE A 78 5.52 -23.10 22.61
N ASP A 79 6.26 -22.03 22.39
CA ASP A 79 6.59 -21.05 23.40
C ASP A 79 5.40 -20.09 23.61
N ARG A 80 5.22 -19.61 24.81
CA ARG A 80 4.20 -18.65 25.21
C ARG A 80 4.72 -17.74 26.29
N ARG A 81 4.59 -16.46 26.08
CA ARG A 81 5.06 -15.44 27.02
C ARG A 81 4.13 -14.23 27.01
N LEU A 82 4.22 -13.39 28.01
CA LEU A 82 3.65 -12.05 27.94
C LEU A 82 4.50 -11.20 27.00
N GLY A 83 3.83 -10.39 26.21
CA GLY A 83 4.47 -9.33 25.44
C GLY A 83 4.96 -8.20 26.32
N LYS A 84 5.55 -7.17 25.70
CA LYS A 84 6.00 -5.97 26.41
C LYS A 84 4.83 -5.36 27.19
N GLU A 85 5.10 -4.85 28.39
CA GLU A 85 4.12 -4.28 29.33
C GLU A 85 3.10 -5.29 29.90
N GLY A 86 3.21 -6.59 29.58
CA GLY A 86 2.31 -7.62 30.08
C GLY A 86 0.86 -7.55 29.57
N ARG A 87 0.60 -6.75 28.52
CA ARG A 87 -0.76 -6.55 27.97
C ARG A 87 -1.07 -7.41 26.75
N SER A 88 -0.19 -8.33 26.38
CA SER A 88 -0.44 -9.25 25.28
C SER A 88 0.08 -10.66 25.62
N ILE A 89 -0.45 -11.66 24.90
CA ILE A 89 0.07 -13.02 24.90
C ILE A 89 0.76 -13.24 23.57
N VAL A 90 2.05 -13.52 23.62
CA VAL A 90 2.88 -13.88 22.46
C VAL A 90 3.04 -15.37 22.39
N VAL A 91 2.72 -15.96 21.24
CA VAL A 91 2.81 -17.40 20.97
C VAL A 91 3.68 -17.60 19.73
N SER A 92 4.72 -18.44 19.86
CA SER A 92 5.58 -18.84 18.74
C SER A 92 5.75 -20.35 18.71
N PRO A 93 5.95 -21.00 17.55
CA PRO A 93 6.29 -22.40 17.51
C PRO A 93 7.70 -22.64 18.07
N ILE A 94 7.92 -23.79 18.73
CA ILE A 94 9.27 -24.24 19.10
C ILE A 94 10.01 -24.76 17.86
N ASP A 95 9.28 -25.59 17.07
CA ASP A 95 9.65 -25.97 15.72
C ASP A 95 8.68 -25.28 14.75
N SER A 96 9.09 -25.03 13.51
CA SER A 96 8.20 -24.41 12.51
C SER A 96 6.91 -25.19 12.33
N TYR A 97 5.80 -24.48 12.12
CA TYR A 97 4.55 -25.09 11.69
C TYR A 97 4.69 -25.71 10.29
N GLU A 98 3.95 -26.76 10.00
CA GLU A 98 3.96 -27.40 8.69
C GLU A 98 3.28 -26.53 7.64
N ALA A 99 3.93 -26.36 6.48
CA ALA A 99 3.39 -25.61 5.35
C ALA A 99 2.05 -26.19 4.85
N GLY A 100 1.11 -25.35 4.49
CA GLY A 100 -0.22 -25.71 3.99
C GLY A 100 -1.17 -26.26 5.04
N LYS A 101 -0.82 -26.24 6.32
CA LYS A 101 -1.66 -26.74 7.41
C LYS A 101 -2.37 -25.62 8.15
N THR A 102 -3.55 -25.99 8.69
CA THR A 102 -4.34 -25.10 9.54
C THR A 102 -4.15 -25.45 11.01
N TYR A 103 -3.99 -24.44 11.82
CA TYR A 103 -3.81 -24.51 13.25
C TYR A 103 -4.84 -23.64 13.96
N THR A 104 -5.09 -23.92 15.22
CA THR A 104 -5.98 -23.10 16.04
C THR A 104 -5.34 -22.80 17.39
N LEU A 105 -5.14 -21.53 17.69
CA LEU A 105 -4.74 -21.04 18.99
C LEU A 105 -5.97 -20.91 19.89
N PHE A 106 -5.85 -21.42 21.12
CA PHE A 106 -6.86 -21.30 22.17
C PHE A 106 -6.29 -20.54 23.37
N ILE A 107 -7.06 -19.57 23.87
CA ILE A 107 -6.78 -18.83 25.10
C ILE A 107 -7.99 -18.97 26.02
N SER A 108 -7.82 -19.68 27.14
CA SER A 108 -8.90 -19.91 28.11
C SER A 108 -9.24 -18.64 28.89
N LYS A 109 -10.53 -18.47 29.22
CA LYS A 109 -10.99 -17.46 30.18
C LYS A 109 -10.37 -17.59 31.59
N SER A 110 -9.65 -18.68 31.86
CA SER A 110 -8.87 -18.86 33.09
C SER A 110 -7.58 -18.02 33.13
N VAL A 111 -7.19 -17.38 32.02
CA VAL A 111 -6.18 -16.32 32.03
C VAL A 111 -6.74 -15.13 32.78
N ARG A 112 -5.94 -14.50 33.64
CA ARG A 112 -6.38 -13.41 34.53
C ARG A 112 -5.62 -12.14 34.27
N TYR A 113 -6.31 -11.03 34.42
CA TYR A 113 -5.69 -9.72 34.52
C TYR A 113 -4.90 -9.58 35.83
N SER A 114 -3.97 -8.65 35.86
CA SER A 114 -3.19 -8.33 37.07
C SER A 114 -4.08 -7.89 38.26
N SER A 115 -5.27 -7.39 37.96
CA SER A 115 -6.33 -7.10 38.96
C SER A 115 -6.91 -8.36 39.63
N GLY A 116 -6.63 -9.56 39.11
CA GLY A 116 -7.18 -10.84 39.59
C GLY A 116 -8.48 -11.28 38.90
N SER A 117 -9.13 -10.42 38.09
CA SER A 117 -10.29 -10.80 37.29
C SER A 117 -9.90 -11.72 36.13
N GLY A 118 -10.75 -12.69 35.77
CA GLY A 118 -10.57 -13.55 34.59
C GLY A 118 -11.03 -12.86 33.32
N LEU A 119 -10.65 -13.39 32.17
CA LEU A 119 -11.21 -12.97 30.89
C LEU A 119 -12.71 -13.26 30.86
N GLN A 120 -13.49 -12.40 30.18
CA GLN A 120 -14.94 -12.60 30.06
C GLN A 120 -15.25 -13.89 29.27
N ASN A 121 -14.51 -14.15 28.20
CA ASN A 121 -14.68 -15.28 27.31
C ASN A 121 -13.36 -15.99 27.04
N SER A 122 -13.43 -17.27 26.67
CA SER A 122 -12.31 -17.95 26.05
C SER A 122 -12.19 -17.51 24.59
N LEU A 123 -10.96 -17.40 24.06
CA LEU A 123 -10.69 -16.92 22.72
C LEU A 123 -10.16 -18.06 21.83
N LYS A 124 -10.48 -17.99 20.55
CA LYS A 124 -10.04 -18.94 19.53
C LYS A 124 -9.61 -18.18 18.29
N LEU A 125 -8.42 -18.49 17.75
CA LEU A 125 -7.88 -17.92 16.53
C LEU A 125 -7.41 -19.04 15.61
N SER A 126 -7.98 -19.13 14.41
CA SER A 126 -7.53 -20.07 13.38
C SER A 126 -6.52 -19.42 12.46
N PHE A 127 -5.46 -20.15 12.08
CA PHE A 127 -4.49 -19.65 11.10
C PHE A 127 -4.01 -20.79 10.19
N THR A 128 -3.81 -20.45 8.91
CA THR A 128 -3.33 -21.38 7.89
C THR A 128 -1.95 -20.95 7.45
N VAL A 129 -0.99 -21.86 7.51
CA VAL A 129 0.40 -21.62 7.09
C VAL A 129 0.48 -21.62 5.57
N ALA A 130 1.25 -20.70 5.00
CA ALA A 130 1.50 -20.66 3.57
C ALA A 130 2.08 -21.99 3.08
N ASN A 131 1.70 -22.41 1.88
CA ASN A 131 2.35 -23.51 1.22
C ASN A 131 3.81 -23.18 0.96
N ALA A 132 4.69 -24.18 1.01
CA ALA A 132 6.04 -24.01 0.51
C ALA A 132 5.98 -23.67 -1.00
N PRO A 133 6.80 -22.75 -1.49
CA PRO A 133 6.83 -22.44 -2.93
C PRO A 133 7.17 -23.71 -3.71
N LYS A 134 6.49 -23.94 -4.83
CA LYS A 134 6.76 -25.10 -5.71
C LYS A 134 8.21 -25.10 -6.20
N GLU A 135 8.74 -23.91 -6.44
CA GLU A 135 10.13 -23.66 -6.84
C GLU A 135 10.69 -22.49 -6.03
N PRO A 136 11.85 -22.63 -5.39
CA PRO A 136 12.52 -21.50 -4.76
C PRO A 136 12.97 -20.51 -5.84
N LEU A 137 13.08 -19.23 -5.51
CA LEU A 137 13.68 -18.26 -6.40
C LEU A 137 15.17 -18.61 -6.58
N PRO A 138 15.66 -18.68 -7.82
CA PRO A 138 17.07 -18.93 -8.08
C PRO A 138 17.92 -17.72 -7.67
N ALA A 139 19.18 -17.97 -7.27
CA ALA A 139 20.13 -16.93 -6.95
C ALA A 139 20.89 -16.47 -8.19
N VAL A 140 21.26 -15.20 -8.22
CA VAL A 140 22.15 -14.64 -9.24
C VAL A 140 23.52 -15.32 -9.20
N GLY A 141 24.08 -15.56 -8.01
CA GLY A 141 25.25 -16.39 -7.74
C GLY A 141 26.58 -15.78 -8.14
N SER A 142 26.69 -15.09 -9.28
CA SER A 142 27.94 -14.45 -9.74
C SER A 142 27.69 -13.28 -10.68
N GLY A 143 28.69 -12.40 -10.84
CA GLY A 143 28.63 -11.30 -11.81
C GLY A 143 28.57 -11.78 -13.26
N GLU A 144 29.20 -12.92 -13.57
CA GLU A 144 29.12 -13.53 -14.91
C GLU A 144 27.69 -13.99 -15.21
N ASN A 145 27.03 -14.62 -14.25
CA ASN A 145 25.64 -15.02 -14.39
C ASN A 145 24.69 -13.81 -14.48
N LEU A 146 24.97 -12.73 -13.71
CA LEU A 146 24.24 -11.46 -13.82
C LEU A 146 24.30 -10.91 -15.25
N LYS A 147 25.51 -10.85 -15.86
CA LYS A 147 25.68 -10.42 -17.24
C LYS A 147 24.82 -11.25 -18.20
N LYS A 148 24.84 -12.56 -18.06
CA LYS A 148 24.07 -13.49 -18.89
C LYS A 148 22.56 -13.29 -18.73
N LEU A 149 22.07 -13.12 -17.48
CA LEU A 149 20.67 -12.87 -17.20
C LEU A 149 20.18 -11.54 -17.81
N LEU A 150 21.03 -10.51 -17.82
CA LEU A 150 20.71 -9.20 -18.37
C LEU A 150 20.86 -9.12 -19.90
N GLU A 151 21.58 -10.05 -20.52
CA GLU A 151 21.86 -10.05 -21.96
C GLU A 151 20.57 -10.07 -22.80
N ASP A 152 19.62 -10.90 -22.41
CA ASP A 152 18.31 -10.98 -23.05
C ASP A 152 17.47 -9.69 -22.83
N ALA A 153 17.55 -9.09 -21.66
CA ALA A 153 16.85 -7.83 -21.35
C ALA A 153 17.42 -6.67 -22.18
N VAL A 154 18.75 -6.61 -22.32
CA VAL A 154 19.45 -5.62 -23.14
C VAL A 154 19.14 -5.79 -24.64
N ASN A 155 19.15 -7.02 -25.12
CA ASN A 155 18.79 -7.29 -26.51
C ASN A 155 17.36 -6.87 -26.84
N ARG A 156 16.40 -7.06 -25.91
CA ARG A 156 15.03 -6.55 -26.04
C ARG A 156 14.99 -5.03 -26.10
N TYR A 157 15.70 -4.35 -25.20
CA TYR A 157 15.79 -2.89 -25.16
C TYR A 157 16.40 -2.32 -26.44
N ASP A 158 17.52 -2.89 -26.90
CA ASP A 158 18.19 -2.48 -28.15
C ASP A 158 17.30 -2.70 -29.39
N MET A 159 16.48 -3.73 -29.41
CA MET A 159 15.50 -3.96 -30.49
C MET A 159 14.36 -2.93 -30.45
N MET A 160 13.86 -2.60 -29.27
CA MET A 160 12.75 -1.67 -29.11
C MET A 160 13.12 -0.22 -29.48
N TYR A 161 14.33 0.21 -29.15
CA TYR A 161 14.78 1.59 -29.35
C TYR A 161 15.76 1.76 -30.51
N GLY A 162 16.09 0.70 -31.24
CA GLY A 162 16.93 0.76 -32.47
C GLY A 162 18.39 1.20 -32.23
N THR A 163 18.89 1.10 -31.01
CA THR A 163 20.18 1.66 -30.57
C THR A 163 21.40 0.95 -31.21
N LYS A 164 21.26 -0.28 -31.69
CA LYS A 164 22.38 -1.02 -32.39
C LYS A 164 22.92 -0.31 -33.64
N LYS A 165 22.12 0.53 -34.32
CA LYS A 165 22.57 1.28 -35.49
C LYS A 165 23.19 2.65 -35.18
N MET A 166 22.97 3.19 -33.97
CA MET A 166 23.54 4.49 -33.56
C MET A 166 24.96 4.39 -32.98
N ARG A 167 25.42 3.18 -32.61
CA ARG A 167 26.75 3.01 -31.99
C ARG A 167 27.95 3.30 -32.94
N ALA A 168 27.72 3.41 -34.26
CA ALA A 168 28.81 3.63 -35.24
C ALA A 168 29.07 5.11 -35.56
N GLY A 169 28.38 6.07 -35.00
CA GLY A 169 28.61 7.45 -35.40
C GLY A 169 27.84 8.50 -34.64
N MET A 170 28.02 8.65 -33.33
CA MET A 170 27.83 9.94 -32.67
C MET A 170 28.21 9.81 -31.18
N GLY A 171 29.28 10.49 -30.80
CA GLY A 171 29.47 10.93 -29.43
C GLY A 171 28.48 12.05 -29.12
N LEU A 172 28.05 12.09 -27.87
CA LEU A 172 27.29 13.17 -27.22
C LEU A 172 25.83 13.32 -27.67
N PHE A 173 24.90 12.77 -26.88
CA PHE A 173 23.73 13.54 -26.43
C PHE A 173 23.26 13.01 -25.07
N ASN A 174 23.06 13.98 -24.16
CA ASN A 174 22.58 13.87 -22.80
C ASN A 174 21.16 13.34 -22.73
N ASP A 175 20.92 12.61 -21.62
CA ASP A 175 19.73 12.57 -20.77
C ASP A 175 18.39 12.96 -21.41
N VAL A 176 17.68 11.95 -21.87
CA VAL A 176 16.22 12.02 -21.79
C VAL A 176 15.86 11.40 -20.45
N ALA A 177 15.66 12.26 -19.47
CA ALA A 177 14.99 11.89 -18.23
C ALA A 177 13.62 11.31 -18.61
N MET A 178 13.46 10.00 -18.45
CA MET A 178 12.12 9.43 -18.38
C MET A 178 11.42 10.06 -17.20
N ALA A 179 10.31 10.73 -17.46
CA ALA A 179 9.44 11.22 -16.41
C ALA A 179 9.15 10.08 -15.42
N PRO A 180 9.22 10.35 -14.12
CA PRO A 180 8.85 9.35 -13.13
C PRO A 180 7.42 8.89 -13.45
N ALA A 181 7.23 7.57 -13.52
CA ALA A 181 5.90 7.00 -13.55
C ALA A 181 5.12 7.62 -12.40
N ALA A 182 3.96 8.19 -12.71
CA ALA A 182 3.12 8.81 -11.71
C ALA A 182 2.91 7.79 -10.58
N MET A 183 3.32 8.17 -9.37
CA MET A 183 3.08 7.37 -8.18
C MET A 183 1.58 7.16 -8.07
N ALA A 184 1.15 5.93 -8.29
CA ALA A 184 -0.24 5.55 -8.07
C ALA A 184 -0.47 5.50 -6.57
N VAL A 185 -1.52 6.13 -6.15
CA VAL A 185 -1.87 6.38 -4.77
C VAL A 185 -3.02 5.50 -4.32
N GLU A 186 -3.10 5.20 -3.07
CA GLU A 186 -3.69 4.09 -2.36
C GLU A 186 -4.98 4.40 -1.63
N ASP A 187 -5.75 3.35 -1.31
CA ASP A 187 -7.06 3.50 -0.73
C ASP A 187 -7.52 2.56 0.39
N ALA A 188 -8.37 3.06 1.27
CA ALA A 188 -8.70 2.52 2.57
C ALA A 188 -10.00 1.70 2.66
N ALA A 189 -10.06 0.74 3.59
CA ALA A 189 -11.26 0.09 4.08
C ALA A 189 -11.77 0.79 5.34
N ALA A 190 -13.09 0.85 5.52
CA ALA A 190 -13.70 1.37 6.74
C ALA A 190 -13.22 0.58 7.96
N SER A 191 -12.43 1.22 8.80
CA SER A 191 -11.94 0.66 10.05
C SER A 191 -13.04 0.70 11.10
N LYS A 192 -13.32 -0.43 11.74
CA LYS A 192 -13.73 -0.38 13.14
C LYS A 192 -12.48 0.02 13.92
N GLN A 193 -12.52 1.18 14.58
CA GLN A 193 -11.48 1.62 15.47
C GLN A 193 -11.14 0.51 16.47
N PHE A 194 -9.94 -0.08 16.32
CA PHE A 194 -9.27 -0.61 17.48
C PHE A 194 -8.79 0.61 18.25
N GLU A 195 -9.42 0.87 19.40
CA GLU A 195 -8.91 1.82 20.37
C GLU A 195 -7.48 1.39 20.72
N ALA A 196 -6.52 2.03 20.08
CA ALA A 196 -5.19 2.12 20.66
C ALA A 196 -5.38 2.75 22.04
N SER A 197 -4.94 2.08 23.07
CA SER A 197 -5.02 2.52 24.45
C SER A 197 -4.14 3.75 24.69
N GLY A 198 -4.62 4.88 24.24
CA GLY A 198 -4.11 6.22 24.46
C GLY A 198 -5.32 7.12 24.42
N SER A 199 -5.61 7.77 25.52
CA SER A 199 -6.72 8.66 25.75
C SER A 199 -6.82 9.74 24.67
N GLY A 200 -7.69 9.55 23.67
CA GLY A 200 -8.00 10.65 22.79
C GLY A 200 -8.64 10.19 21.49
N ASP A 201 -9.83 10.69 21.25
CA ASP A 201 -10.52 10.64 19.98
C ASP A 201 -9.76 11.49 18.95
N TYR A 202 -9.06 10.87 18.00
CA TYR A 202 -8.33 11.55 16.94
C TYR A 202 -8.30 10.71 15.66
N SER A 203 -8.14 11.40 14.52
CA SER A 203 -8.06 10.71 13.22
C SER A 203 -6.69 10.10 13.00
N THR A 204 -6.68 8.91 12.41
CA THR A 204 -5.49 8.25 11.88
C THR A 204 -5.37 8.49 10.37
N THR A 205 -4.23 8.17 9.78
CA THR A 205 -4.06 8.17 8.32
C THR A 205 -5.05 7.20 7.69
N ASN A 206 -5.68 7.63 6.61
CA ASN A 206 -6.50 6.79 5.77
C ASN A 206 -5.61 5.70 5.12
N VAL A 207 -5.86 4.40 5.37
CA VAL A 207 -5.01 3.28 4.92
C VAL A 207 -5.79 2.29 4.06
N GLN A 208 -5.12 1.56 3.16
CA GLN A 208 -5.78 0.60 2.27
C GLN A 208 -6.33 -0.62 3.03
N VAL A 209 -5.56 -1.14 3.97
CA VAL A 209 -5.86 -2.37 4.71
C VAL A 209 -5.79 -2.08 6.20
N GLU A 210 -6.86 -2.43 6.91
CA GLU A 210 -6.91 -2.32 8.37
C GLU A 210 -5.79 -3.12 9.03
N GLY A 211 -5.08 -2.48 9.98
CA GLY A 211 -3.93 -3.08 10.67
C GLY A 211 -2.60 -2.98 9.93
N VAL A 212 -2.60 -2.43 8.70
CA VAL A 212 -1.40 -2.11 7.93
C VAL A 212 -1.28 -0.59 7.84
N ASP A 213 -0.44 0.01 8.67
CA ASP A 213 -0.21 1.47 8.68
C ASP A 213 0.65 1.89 7.48
N GLU A 214 0.35 3.05 6.94
CA GLU A 214 1.05 3.69 5.84
C GLU A 214 1.70 4.99 6.29
N ALA A 215 2.90 5.25 5.80
CA ALA A 215 3.59 6.51 6.05
C ALA A 215 2.80 7.69 5.45
N ASP A 216 2.88 8.87 6.06
CA ASP A 216 2.29 10.09 5.52
C ASP A 216 3.16 11.30 5.87
N ILE A 217 2.93 12.43 5.21
CA ILE A 217 3.60 13.71 5.49
C ILE A 217 3.19 14.33 6.84
N VAL A 218 2.02 13.91 7.39
CA VAL A 218 1.50 14.38 8.68
C VAL A 218 0.93 13.21 9.46
N LYS A 219 1.29 13.11 10.73
CA LYS A 219 0.73 12.15 11.70
C LYS A 219 0.38 12.85 13.02
N THR A 220 -0.49 12.24 13.83
CA THR A 220 -0.81 12.72 15.18
C THR A 220 -0.90 11.57 16.18
N ASP A 221 -0.59 11.86 17.45
CA ASP A 221 -0.78 10.97 18.59
C ASP A 221 -1.97 11.40 19.48
N GLY A 222 -2.83 12.30 18.96
CA GLY A 222 -3.96 12.86 19.71
C GLY A 222 -3.62 14.04 20.62
N LYS A 223 -2.35 14.40 20.73
CA LYS A 223 -1.89 15.61 21.43
C LYS A 223 -0.93 16.45 20.59
N TYR A 224 -0.05 15.81 19.88
CA TYR A 224 0.93 16.43 19.00
C TYR A 224 0.62 16.14 17.55
N ILE A 225 0.97 17.11 16.68
CA ILE A 225 1.01 16.94 15.22
C ILE A 225 2.48 16.91 14.81
N TYR A 226 2.83 15.91 14.00
CA TYR A 226 4.16 15.71 13.42
C TYR A 226 4.06 15.94 11.93
N GLN A 227 4.81 16.88 11.41
CA GLN A 227 4.76 17.29 10.01
C GLN A 227 6.13 17.22 9.36
N VAL A 228 6.20 16.60 8.18
CA VAL A 228 7.31 16.78 7.23
C VAL A 228 7.19 18.18 6.64
N ASN A 229 8.20 19.01 6.84
CA ASN A 229 8.20 20.40 6.41
C ASN A 229 9.55 20.78 5.78
N ASN A 230 9.65 20.64 4.47
CA ASN A 230 10.93 20.77 3.75
C ASN A 230 12.00 19.84 4.38
N ASN A 231 13.19 20.35 4.68
CA ASN A 231 14.28 19.55 5.26
C ASN A 231 14.22 19.45 6.79
N ARG A 232 13.02 19.41 7.38
CA ARG A 232 12.84 19.33 8.84
C ARG A 232 11.54 18.63 9.21
N ILE A 233 11.46 18.17 10.45
CA ILE A 233 10.20 17.70 11.05
C ILE A 233 9.78 18.73 12.09
N VAL A 234 8.56 19.22 11.96
CA VAL A 234 7.93 20.14 12.92
C VAL A 234 6.99 19.35 13.81
N ILE A 235 7.17 19.47 15.12
CA ILE A 235 6.31 18.86 16.13
C ILE A 235 5.57 19.99 16.84
N VAL A 236 4.25 19.97 16.73
CA VAL A 236 3.37 20.99 17.32
C VAL A 236 2.57 20.35 18.45
N GLU A 237 2.59 20.96 19.63
CA GLU A 237 1.63 20.66 20.67
C GLU A 237 0.30 21.29 20.25
N ALA A 238 -0.60 20.45 19.71
CA ALA A 238 -1.82 20.88 19.03
C ALA A 238 -3.05 20.89 19.96
N TYR A 239 -2.99 20.14 21.05
CA TYR A 239 -4.10 20.08 22.01
C TYR A 239 -3.65 20.55 23.42
N PRO A 240 -4.40 21.48 24.07
CA PRO A 240 -5.66 22.08 23.60
C PRO A 240 -5.47 23.11 22.49
N ALA A 241 -6.47 23.22 21.57
CA ALA A 241 -6.38 23.94 20.30
C ALA A 241 -6.13 25.47 20.45
N ASP A 242 -6.61 26.08 21.53
CA ASP A 242 -6.42 27.50 21.86
C ASP A 242 -5.00 27.82 22.36
N LYS A 243 -4.17 26.80 22.58
CA LYS A 243 -2.80 26.93 23.11
C LYS A 243 -1.76 26.26 22.22
N MET A 244 -2.07 26.13 20.93
CA MET A 244 -1.12 25.56 19.97
C MET A 244 0.23 26.26 20.01
N LYS A 245 1.30 25.48 19.98
CA LYS A 245 2.68 26.02 19.86
C LYS A 245 3.60 24.99 19.24
N VAL A 246 4.65 25.48 18.57
CA VAL A 246 5.74 24.61 18.12
C VAL A 246 6.46 24.05 19.36
N LYS A 247 6.44 22.73 19.53
CA LYS A 247 7.12 22.02 20.62
C LYS A 247 8.55 21.77 20.30
N LYS A 248 8.84 21.32 19.06
CA LYS A 248 10.20 20.95 18.62
C LYS A 248 10.30 21.08 17.10
N VAL A 249 11.44 21.50 16.63
CA VAL A 249 11.87 21.37 15.23
C VAL A 249 13.09 20.46 15.19
N ILE A 250 13.01 19.39 14.41
CA ILE A 250 14.14 18.52 14.12
C ILE A 250 14.68 18.94 12.76
N ASP A 251 15.81 19.64 12.75
CA ASP A 251 16.51 20.03 11.53
C ASP A 251 17.23 18.82 10.93
N LEU A 252 16.96 18.50 9.69
CA LEU A 252 17.53 17.38 8.96
C LEU A 252 18.55 17.81 7.90
N SER A 253 18.87 19.10 7.81
CA SER A 253 19.78 19.68 6.79
C SER A 253 21.17 19.04 6.81
N GLN A 254 21.65 18.62 7.99
CA GLN A 254 22.93 17.95 8.17
C GLN A 254 22.89 16.42 8.03
N ASN A 255 21.68 15.84 7.83
CA ASN A 255 21.52 14.38 7.75
C ASN A 255 21.60 13.86 6.32
N ASN A 256 21.79 14.74 5.32
CA ASN A 256 21.75 14.38 3.91
C ASN A 256 20.52 13.53 3.58
N ILE A 257 19.32 14.04 3.88
CA ILE A 257 18.04 13.45 3.61
C ILE A 257 17.06 14.52 3.14
N ASN A 258 16.30 14.21 2.10
CA ASN A 258 15.09 14.94 1.74
C ASN A 258 13.91 14.14 2.30
N PRO A 259 13.32 14.54 3.45
CA PRO A 259 12.29 13.77 4.11
C PRO A 259 11.00 13.77 3.26
N MET A 260 10.37 12.62 3.15
CA MET A 260 9.17 12.40 2.34
C MET A 260 7.95 12.09 3.21
N GLU A 261 8.08 11.11 4.09
CA GLU A 261 6.97 10.57 4.87
C GLU A 261 7.46 10.16 6.27
N LEU A 262 6.51 9.94 7.19
CA LEU A 262 6.81 9.51 8.55
C LEU A 262 5.82 8.46 9.07
N TYR A 263 6.31 7.62 9.99
CA TYR A 263 5.49 6.78 10.87
C TYR A 263 5.61 7.25 12.30
N LEU A 264 4.57 6.96 13.06
CA LEU A 264 4.47 7.32 14.46
C LEU A 264 3.99 6.10 15.26
N ASP A 265 4.58 5.90 16.44
CA ASP A 265 4.02 5.11 17.52
C ASP A 265 4.30 5.79 18.86
N GLU A 266 3.94 5.17 19.99
CA GLU A 266 4.08 5.76 21.32
C GLU A 266 5.53 6.21 21.65
N LYS A 267 6.53 5.51 21.13
CA LYS A 267 7.96 5.69 21.47
C LYS A 267 8.81 6.16 20.30
N ASN A 268 8.36 5.89 19.07
CA ASN A 268 9.18 6.07 17.88
C ASN A 268 8.55 7.04 16.89
N LEU A 269 9.35 7.91 16.34
CA LEU A 269 9.10 8.65 15.12
C LEU A 269 10.09 8.12 14.06
N VAL A 270 9.57 7.59 12.97
CA VAL A 270 10.36 7.14 11.85
C VAL A 270 10.20 8.12 10.70
N VAL A 271 11.29 8.66 10.20
CA VAL A 271 11.32 9.58 9.05
C VAL A 271 11.94 8.85 7.88
N ILE A 272 11.22 8.76 6.77
CA ILE A 272 11.68 8.16 5.51
C ILE A 272 11.90 9.27 4.50
N GLY A 273 12.99 9.19 3.74
CA GLY A 273 13.28 10.16 2.68
C GLY A 273 14.33 9.67 1.70
N SER A 274 14.47 10.42 0.61
CA SER A 274 15.54 10.20 -0.37
C SER A 274 16.84 10.86 0.10
N SER A 275 17.95 10.28 -0.29
CA SER A 275 19.31 10.78 0.01
C SER A 275 20.21 10.55 -1.19
N ASN A 276 21.32 11.28 -1.23
CA ASN A 276 22.42 11.00 -2.12
C ASN A 276 23.52 10.34 -1.28
N GLY A 277 23.56 9.01 -1.29
CA GLY A 277 24.49 8.25 -0.48
C GLY A 277 25.94 8.44 -0.91
N ASN A 278 26.84 8.60 0.07
CA ASN A 278 28.28 8.50 -0.15
C ASN A 278 28.71 7.03 -0.18
N ILE A 279 28.08 6.22 -1.04
CA ILE A 279 28.46 4.84 -1.19
C ILE A 279 29.84 4.79 -1.85
N PRO A 280 30.82 4.06 -1.30
CA PRO A 280 32.15 4.00 -1.84
C PRO A 280 32.10 3.50 -3.30
N VAL A 281 32.34 4.39 -4.25
CA VAL A 281 32.49 4.04 -5.66
C VAL A 281 33.80 3.27 -5.80
N ARG A 282 33.76 2.05 -6.29
CA ARG A 282 35.00 1.30 -6.61
C ARG A 282 35.63 1.90 -7.85
N PHE A 283 36.84 2.41 -7.70
CA PHE A 283 37.65 2.91 -8.80
C PHE A 283 38.04 1.81 -9.77
N TYR A 284 37.82 2.07 -11.05
CA TYR A 284 38.29 1.23 -12.14
C TYR A 284 39.81 1.36 -12.32
N ARG A 285 40.51 0.25 -12.33
CA ARG A 285 41.86 0.15 -12.87
C ARG A 285 41.77 -0.30 -14.33
N GLY A 286 41.30 0.56 -15.21
CA GLY A 286 41.39 0.36 -16.65
C GLY A 286 42.54 1.18 -17.20
N GLN A 287 43.32 0.63 -18.14
CA GLN A 287 44.39 1.32 -18.87
C GLN A 287 43.77 2.37 -19.83
N SER A 288 43.37 3.50 -19.31
CA SER A 288 43.07 4.67 -20.13
C SER A 288 44.01 5.81 -19.74
N MET A 289 44.67 6.40 -20.73
CA MET A 289 45.57 7.55 -20.52
C MET A 289 44.88 8.87 -20.22
N MET A 290 43.63 8.87 -19.82
CA MET A 290 42.95 10.06 -19.32
C MET A 290 42.94 10.06 -17.79
N PRO A 291 43.25 11.22 -17.15
CA PRO A 291 43.10 11.32 -15.70
C PRO A 291 41.66 10.99 -15.33
N PRO A 292 41.42 10.31 -14.18
CA PRO A 292 40.10 10.02 -13.73
C PRO A 292 39.37 11.36 -13.54
N ILE A 293 38.40 11.65 -14.37
CA ILE A 293 37.38 12.63 -14.05
C ILE A 293 36.61 11.99 -12.90
N ASP A 294 36.71 12.56 -11.72
CA ASP A 294 35.85 12.24 -10.58
C ASP A 294 34.38 12.52 -10.98
N GLN A 295 33.81 11.66 -11.78
CA GLN A 295 32.38 11.63 -12.00
C GLN A 295 31.79 11.04 -10.72
N TYR A 296 31.40 11.92 -9.80
CA TYR A 296 30.52 11.59 -8.70
C TYR A 296 29.18 11.18 -9.29
N TYR A 297 29.00 9.88 -9.51
CA TYR A 297 27.67 9.36 -9.76
C TYR A 297 26.98 9.32 -8.40
N TYR A 298 26.05 10.22 -8.20
CA TYR A 298 25.19 10.25 -7.05
C TYR A 298 24.34 8.99 -7.06
N ASN A 299 24.67 8.03 -6.22
CA ASN A 299 23.81 6.90 -5.98
C ASN A 299 22.67 7.39 -5.12
N THR A 300 21.47 7.41 -5.67
CA THR A 300 20.26 7.68 -4.89
C THR A 300 20.10 6.58 -3.85
N THR A 301 19.79 6.97 -2.63
CA THR A 301 19.48 6.04 -1.54
C THR A 301 18.17 6.41 -0.86
N VAL A 302 17.55 5.44 -0.23
CA VAL A 302 16.41 5.65 0.69
C VAL A 302 16.96 5.58 2.11
N LYS A 303 16.73 6.64 2.85
CA LYS A 303 17.18 6.76 4.25
C LYS A 303 16.00 6.73 5.21
N MET A 304 16.15 5.98 6.28
CA MET A 304 15.21 5.89 7.39
C MET A 304 15.90 6.36 8.67
N LEU A 305 15.37 7.40 9.30
CA LEU A 305 15.85 7.92 10.58
C LEU A 305 14.84 7.56 11.68
N ILE A 306 15.27 6.89 12.72
CA ILE A 306 14.43 6.50 13.85
C ILE A 306 14.79 7.37 15.06
N TYR A 307 13.79 8.05 15.60
CA TYR A 307 13.90 8.90 16.78
C TYR A 307 13.10 8.32 17.91
N ASN A 308 13.68 8.30 19.12
CA ASN A 308 12.90 8.08 20.33
C ASN A 308 12.20 9.39 20.73
N ILE A 309 10.88 9.34 20.83
CA ILE A 309 10.00 10.47 21.12
C ILE A 309 9.20 10.29 22.42
N ALA A 310 9.51 9.29 23.23
CA ALA A 310 8.81 9.06 24.50
C ALA A 310 8.87 10.31 25.41
N ASP A 311 10.03 11.00 25.43
CA ASP A 311 10.18 12.32 26.03
C ASP A 311 10.26 13.39 24.92
N LYS A 312 9.20 14.20 24.77
CA LYS A 312 9.10 15.25 23.73
C LYS A 312 10.06 16.42 23.94
N ASP A 313 10.65 16.56 25.15
CA ASP A 313 11.66 17.57 25.44
C ASP A 313 13.08 17.07 25.08
N ASN A 314 13.27 15.74 25.03
CA ASN A 314 14.57 15.11 24.81
C ASN A 314 14.52 14.07 23.66
N ILE A 315 14.06 14.50 22.50
CA ILE A 315 14.00 13.67 21.29
C ILE A 315 15.41 13.37 20.81
N ARG A 316 15.72 12.09 20.57
CA ARG A 316 17.04 11.63 20.13
C ARG A 316 16.95 10.66 18.97
N LYS A 317 17.79 10.83 17.97
CA LYS A 317 17.99 9.83 16.92
C LYS A 317 18.63 8.59 17.55
N THR A 318 18.03 7.43 17.35
CA THR A 318 18.47 6.16 17.91
C THR A 318 19.05 5.22 16.86
N ARG A 319 18.64 5.35 15.60
CA ARG A 319 19.07 4.47 14.52
C ARG A 319 18.95 5.16 13.17
N GLU A 320 19.79 4.77 12.24
CA GLU A 320 19.76 5.18 10.84
C GLU A 320 19.93 3.94 9.96
N ILE A 321 19.03 3.76 9.00
CA ILE A 321 19.08 2.70 8.00
C ILE A 321 19.07 3.35 6.63
N GLU A 322 19.89 2.85 5.72
CA GLU A 322 20.01 3.39 4.36
C GLU A 322 20.11 2.24 3.36
N LEU A 323 19.29 2.29 2.31
CA LEU A 323 19.25 1.31 1.22
C LEU A 323 19.60 2.00 -0.08
N GLU A 324 20.37 1.37 -0.96
CA GLU A 324 20.54 1.85 -2.33
C GLU A 324 19.20 1.89 -3.08
N GLY A 325 19.11 2.81 -4.06
CA GLY A 325 17.95 2.96 -4.94
C GLY A 325 16.93 4.00 -4.51
N ASN A 326 15.80 4.01 -5.22
CA ASN A 326 14.69 4.93 -5.01
C ASN A 326 13.61 4.30 -4.14
N TYR A 327 12.97 5.10 -3.30
CA TYR A 327 11.83 4.67 -2.49
C TYR A 327 10.69 4.17 -3.37
N LEU A 328 10.21 2.97 -3.12
CA LEU A 328 9.03 2.43 -3.77
C LEU A 328 7.82 2.46 -2.84
N SER A 329 7.94 1.86 -1.65
CA SER A 329 6.83 1.77 -0.70
C SER A 329 7.32 1.35 0.68
N SER A 330 6.50 1.60 1.70
CA SER A 330 6.71 1.06 3.04
C SER A 330 5.38 0.68 3.70
N ARG A 331 5.43 -0.25 4.65
CA ARG A 331 4.27 -0.67 5.45
C ARG A 331 4.70 -0.95 6.88
N LYS A 332 3.84 -0.55 7.83
CA LYS A 332 4.05 -0.83 9.26
C LYS A 332 2.88 -1.67 9.80
N ILE A 333 3.19 -2.80 10.41
CA ILE A 333 2.22 -3.75 10.98
C ILE A 333 2.61 -3.97 12.44
N GLY A 334 1.85 -3.38 13.35
CA GLY A 334 2.26 -3.32 14.76
C GLY A 334 3.61 -2.61 14.89
N SER A 335 4.61 -3.24 15.51
CA SER A 335 5.98 -2.71 15.61
C SER A 335 6.87 -3.05 14.40
N LYS A 336 6.40 -3.85 13.44
CA LYS A 336 7.19 -4.32 12.30
C LYS A 336 7.07 -3.33 11.15
N LEU A 337 8.19 -2.88 10.62
CA LEU A 337 8.28 -1.95 9.52
C LEU A 337 9.00 -2.60 8.33
N TYR A 338 8.40 -2.49 7.16
CA TYR A 338 8.93 -2.98 5.89
C TYR A 338 9.14 -1.81 4.94
N LEU A 339 10.31 -1.73 4.34
CA LEU A 339 10.73 -0.69 3.40
C LEU A 339 11.23 -1.33 2.12
N ILE A 340 10.77 -0.84 0.97
CA ILE A 340 11.12 -1.36 -0.34
C ILE A 340 11.70 -0.24 -1.19
N SER A 341 12.86 -0.51 -1.80
CA SER A 341 13.49 0.37 -2.77
C SER A 341 13.78 -0.36 -4.08
N ASN A 342 13.86 0.40 -5.18
CA ASN A 342 14.31 -0.07 -6.48
C ASN A 342 15.63 0.63 -6.83
N ASP A 343 16.68 -0.15 -7.05
CA ASP A 343 17.99 0.33 -7.48
C ASP A 343 18.24 -0.05 -8.94
N GLN A 344 18.29 0.98 -9.80
CA GLN A 344 18.44 0.79 -11.23
C GLN A 344 19.91 0.52 -11.61
N LEU A 345 20.16 -0.64 -12.17
CA LEU A 345 21.49 -1.04 -12.65
C LEU A 345 21.91 -0.24 -13.89
N ASN A 346 23.11 0.31 -13.84
CA ASN A 346 23.73 0.86 -15.02
C ASN A 346 24.38 -0.27 -15.84
N TYR A 347 23.59 -0.88 -16.74
CA TYR A 347 24.02 -2.05 -17.50
C TYR A 347 25.18 -1.77 -18.47
N TYR A 348 25.41 -0.53 -18.93
CA TYR A 348 26.60 -0.18 -19.74
C TYR A 348 27.89 -0.48 -19.00
N ARG A 349 27.91 -0.31 -17.67
CA ARG A 349 29.06 -0.63 -16.82
C ARG A 349 29.26 -2.12 -16.61
N ILE A 350 28.17 -2.91 -16.65
CA ILE A 350 28.23 -4.37 -16.47
C ILE A 350 28.96 -5.03 -17.65
N TYR A 351 28.86 -4.43 -18.86
CA TYR A 351 29.49 -4.96 -20.08
C TYR A 351 30.92 -4.48 -20.32
N ASP A 352 31.32 -3.35 -19.75
CA ASP A 352 32.73 -2.91 -19.78
C ASP A 352 33.51 -3.77 -18.80
N ASP A 353 34.33 -4.69 -19.26
CA ASP A 353 35.07 -5.75 -18.53
C ASP A 353 35.99 -5.27 -17.39
N THR A 354 35.54 -4.28 -16.64
CA THR A 354 36.28 -3.51 -15.63
C THR A 354 36.25 -4.14 -14.24
N GLY A 355 35.71 -5.36 -14.10
CA GLY A 355 35.71 -6.11 -12.84
C GLY A 355 34.84 -5.53 -11.72
N VAL A 356 33.81 -4.77 -12.07
CA VAL A 356 32.91 -4.13 -11.11
C VAL A 356 31.97 -5.12 -10.50
N ASN A 357 31.88 -5.05 -9.19
CA ASN A 357 30.89 -5.75 -8.39
C ASN A 357 29.66 -4.82 -8.28
N ASP A 358 28.67 -5.02 -9.16
CA ASP A 358 27.46 -4.19 -9.25
C ASP A 358 26.33 -4.72 -8.36
N THR A 359 26.66 -5.20 -7.16
CA THR A 359 25.66 -5.59 -6.18
C THR A 359 25.31 -4.42 -5.26
N PRO A 360 24.07 -4.27 -4.84
CA PRO A 360 23.63 -3.15 -4.01
C PRO A 360 24.19 -3.24 -2.60
N SER A 361 24.12 -2.12 -1.91
CA SER A 361 24.60 -1.97 -0.53
C SER A 361 23.50 -1.42 0.37
N TYR A 362 23.63 -1.67 1.65
CA TYR A 362 22.81 -1.05 2.68
C TYR A 362 23.64 -0.69 3.89
N ARG A 363 23.13 0.17 4.76
CA ARG A 363 23.75 0.55 6.03
C ARG A 363 22.73 0.49 7.16
N ASP A 364 23.16 0.05 8.33
CA ASP A 364 22.36 0.00 9.54
C ASP A 364 23.24 0.29 10.75
N THR A 365 23.02 1.43 11.39
CA THR A 365 23.83 1.87 12.54
C THR A 365 23.61 1.04 13.81
N ALA A 366 22.62 0.15 13.85
CA ALA A 366 22.51 -0.85 14.91
C ALA A 366 23.56 -1.96 14.78
N VAL A 367 24.14 -2.15 13.59
CA VAL A 367 25.15 -3.18 13.30
C VAL A 367 26.53 -2.55 13.11
N GLN A 368 26.65 -1.58 12.19
CA GLN A 368 27.89 -0.87 11.88
C GLN A 368 27.64 0.44 11.14
N GLU A 369 28.62 1.36 11.18
CA GLU A 369 28.54 2.65 10.47
C GLU A 369 28.84 2.54 8.97
N ASP A 370 29.59 1.52 8.54
CA ASP A 370 29.96 1.31 7.14
C ASP A 370 28.85 0.60 6.35
N TYR A 371 28.82 0.82 5.03
CA TYR A 371 27.91 0.10 4.14
C TYR A 371 28.27 -1.38 4.05
N ILE A 372 27.24 -2.21 4.08
CA ILE A 372 27.29 -3.65 3.89
C ILE A 372 26.88 -3.95 2.46
N ARG A 373 27.79 -4.52 1.69
CA ARG A 373 27.51 -4.96 0.31
C ARG A 373 26.85 -6.34 0.31
N ILE A 374 25.86 -6.51 -0.55
CA ILE A 374 25.12 -7.77 -0.69
C ILE A 374 25.86 -8.67 -1.69
N ASP A 375 26.14 -9.91 -1.29
CA ASP A 375 26.79 -10.90 -2.15
C ASP A 375 25.83 -11.41 -3.24
N TYR A 376 26.33 -11.69 -4.44
CA TYR A 376 25.56 -12.28 -5.55
C TYR A 376 24.79 -13.55 -5.16
N GLY A 377 25.33 -14.37 -4.27
CA GLY A 377 24.68 -15.57 -3.76
C GLY A 377 23.46 -15.32 -2.88
N LYS A 378 23.31 -14.10 -2.38
CA LYS A 378 22.16 -13.64 -1.57
C LYS A 378 21.13 -12.87 -2.39
N ILE A 379 21.39 -12.61 -3.67
CA ILE A 379 20.47 -11.94 -4.57
C ILE A 379 19.68 -13.00 -5.30
N ALA A 380 18.38 -13.08 -5.06
CA ALA A 380 17.49 -13.91 -5.86
C ALA A 380 17.07 -13.17 -7.15
N TYR A 381 16.47 -13.85 -8.12
CA TYR A 381 15.87 -13.18 -9.28
C TYR A 381 14.50 -13.74 -9.62
N PHE A 382 13.69 -12.92 -10.29
CA PHE A 382 12.35 -13.30 -10.74
C PHE A 382 12.41 -13.93 -12.14
N PRO A 383 12.30 -15.27 -12.28
CA PRO A 383 12.33 -15.92 -13.58
C PRO A 383 11.20 -15.40 -14.48
N GLY A 384 11.57 -14.99 -15.70
CA GLY A 384 10.64 -14.45 -16.70
C GLY A 384 10.35 -12.95 -16.57
N SER A 385 10.89 -12.26 -15.56
CA SER A 385 10.83 -10.80 -15.41
C SER A 385 12.19 -10.27 -14.96
N ILE A 386 13.21 -10.51 -15.76
CA ILE A 386 14.57 -10.02 -15.48
C ILE A 386 14.68 -8.64 -16.11
N GLU A 387 14.83 -7.64 -15.24
CA GLU A 387 15.08 -6.26 -15.60
C GLU A 387 16.36 -5.75 -14.92
N PRO A 388 17.02 -4.73 -15.48
CA PRO A 388 18.26 -4.19 -14.93
C PRO A 388 17.99 -3.32 -13.69
N THR A 389 17.29 -3.88 -12.70
CA THR A 389 16.90 -3.22 -11.46
C THR A 389 16.94 -4.21 -10.31
N TYR A 390 17.47 -3.81 -9.17
CA TYR A 390 17.34 -4.57 -7.93
C TYR A 390 16.18 -4.02 -7.12
N MET A 391 15.25 -4.88 -6.75
CA MET A 391 14.31 -4.61 -5.67
C MET A 391 14.96 -5.02 -4.35
N ILE A 392 15.10 -4.07 -3.43
CA ILE A 392 15.68 -4.27 -2.10
C ILE A 392 14.55 -4.11 -1.09
N ALA A 393 14.27 -5.17 -0.36
CA ALA A 393 13.26 -5.19 0.69
C ALA A 393 13.93 -5.32 2.06
N ALA A 394 13.72 -4.34 2.91
CA ALA A 394 14.26 -4.28 4.27
C ALA A 394 13.12 -4.37 5.28
N GLY A 395 13.30 -5.17 6.33
CA GLY A 395 12.33 -5.26 7.40
C GLY A 395 12.97 -5.27 8.77
N LEU A 396 12.33 -4.62 9.74
CA LEU A 396 12.81 -4.50 11.11
C LEU A 396 11.66 -4.52 12.11
N ASP A 397 11.99 -4.82 13.35
CA ASP A 397 11.10 -4.65 14.50
C ASP A 397 11.55 -3.42 15.30
N LEU A 398 10.69 -2.39 15.38
CA LEU A 398 10.96 -1.17 16.14
C LEU A 398 11.06 -1.44 17.65
N ASP A 399 10.53 -2.55 18.10
CA ASP A 399 10.60 -3.00 19.48
C ASP A 399 11.92 -3.71 19.83
N GLU A 400 12.68 -4.13 18.81
CA GLU A 400 13.98 -4.78 18.97
C GLU A 400 15.10 -3.93 18.31
N PRO A 401 15.41 -2.73 18.88
CA PRO A 401 16.28 -1.74 18.24
C PRO A 401 17.73 -2.19 18.08
N SER A 402 18.17 -3.23 18.80
CA SER A 402 19.50 -3.83 18.69
C SER A 402 19.61 -4.92 17.64
N GLU A 403 18.50 -5.44 17.12
CA GLU A 403 18.51 -6.41 16.04
C GLU A 403 18.77 -5.70 14.70
N GLY A 404 19.70 -6.26 13.90
CA GLY A 404 20.00 -5.75 12.56
C GLY A 404 18.79 -5.84 11.64
N VAL A 405 18.70 -4.90 10.68
CA VAL A 405 17.68 -4.94 9.64
C VAL A 405 17.81 -6.23 8.80
N ASN A 406 16.70 -6.89 8.52
CA ASN A 406 16.65 -8.01 7.58
C ASN A 406 16.55 -7.47 6.16
N VAL A 407 17.51 -7.80 5.28
CA VAL A 407 17.52 -7.33 3.89
C VAL A 407 17.42 -8.53 2.95
N SER A 408 16.46 -8.48 2.06
CA SER A 408 16.27 -9.41 0.94
C SER A 408 16.34 -8.66 -0.38
N THR A 409 17.09 -9.18 -1.34
CA THR A 409 17.34 -8.51 -2.63
C THR A 409 16.96 -9.40 -3.79
N TYR A 410 16.29 -8.81 -4.78
CA TYR A 410 15.77 -9.50 -5.94
C TYR A 410 16.17 -8.74 -7.21
N LEU A 411 16.70 -9.44 -8.20
CA LEU A 411 16.89 -8.89 -9.56
C LEU A 411 15.55 -8.94 -10.29
N GLY A 412 15.05 -7.77 -10.66
CA GLY A 412 13.73 -7.48 -11.21
C GLY A 412 13.06 -6.37 -10.41
N ALA A 413 12.40 -5.42 -11.09
CA ALA A 413 11.75 -4.28 -10.45
C ALA A 413 10.44 -4.70 -9.76
N GLY A 414 10.14 -4.11 -8.61
CA GLY A 414 8.78 -4.03 -8.10
C GLY A 414 8.07 -2.82 -8.72
N GLU A 415 6.83 -2.97 -9.20
CA GLU A 415 6.06 -1.85 -9.74
C GLU A 415 4.98 -1.41 -8.76
N SER A 416 4.20 -2.36 -8.26
CA SER A 416 3.12 -2.10 -7.30
C SER A 416 3.18 -3.10 -6.15
N ILE A 417 2.94 -2.60 -4.96
CA ILE A 417 2.99 -3.37 -3.72
C ILE A 417 1.62 -3.35 -3.05
N TYR A 418 1.14 -4.52 -2.69
CA TYR A 418 -0.01 -4.69 -1.80
C TYR A 418 0.44 -5.44 -0.55
N ALA A 419 -0.04 -5.04 0.61
CA ALA A 419 0.21 -5.76 1.85
C ALA A 419 -1.08 -6.01 2.62
N SER A 420 -1.28 -7.25 3.05
CA SER A 420 -2.18 -7.61 4.13
C SER A 420 -1.39 -7.68 5.44
N THR A 421 -2.04 -8.02 6.55
CA THR A 421 -1.34 -8.20 7.84
C THR A 421 -0.39 -9.40 7.85
N GLU A 422 -0.53 -10.33 6.92
CA GLU A 422 0.23 -11.59 6.86
C GLU A 422 1.16 -11.67 5.64
N ASN A 423 0.82 -11.01 4.54
CA ASN A 423 1.50 -11.18 3.27
C ASN A 423 1.80 -9.83 2.60
N LEU A 424 2.91 -9.81 1.89
CA LEU A 424 3.25 -8.74 0.96
C LEU A 424 3.26 -9.32 -0.46
N TYR A 425 2.59 -8.63 -1.37
CA TYR A 425 2.53 -8.98 -2.78
C TYR A 425 3.25 -7.94 -3.62
N VAL A 426 4.09 -8.40 -4.51
CA VAL A 426 4.78 -7.58 -5.49
C VAL A 426 4.22 -7.92 -6.86
N ALA A 427 3.61 -6.94 -7.52
CA ALA A 427 3.13 -7.06 -8.88
C ALA A 427 4.13 -6.42 -9.84
N VAL A 428 4.40 -7.12 -10.94
CA VAL A 428 5.34 -6.71 -11.99
C VAL A 428 4.71 -6.92 -13.36
N THR A 429 4.67 -5.89 -14.20
CA THR A 429 4.15 -6.01 -15.57
C THR A 429 5.23 -6.60 -16.48
N ARG A 430 4.90 -7.68 -17.17
CA ARG A 430 5.72 -8.27 -18.20
C ARG A 430 5.14 -7.97 -19.58
N TYR A 431 6.00 -7.54 -20.48
CA TYR A 431 5.66 -7.34 -21.89
C TYR A 431 6.07 -8.60 -22.68
N ASN A 432 5.09 -9.32 -23.23
CA ASN A 432 5.38 -10.45 -24.12
C ASN A 432 5.62 -9.90 -25.50
N ASP A 433 6.90 -9.73 -25.87
CA ASP A 433 7.28 -9.29 -27.21
C ASP A 433 6.99 -10.40 -28.22
N ILE A 434 5.88 -10.28 -28.95
CA ILE A 434 5.65 -11.06 -30.16
C ILE A 434 6.46 -10.42 -31.30
N TYR A 435 7.80 -10.43 -31.17
CA TYR A 435 8.69 -10.17 -32.30
C TYR A 435 9.14 -11.51 -32.88
N ASN A 436 8.22 -12.25 -33.50
CA ASN A 436 8.58 -13.30 -34.43
C ASN A 436 9.09 -12.67 -35.74
N GLY A 437 10.39 -12.42 -35.80
CA GLY A 437 11.18 -12.52 -37.01
C GLY A 437 10.90 -11.55 -38.17
N ALA A 438 10.30 -10.39 -37.98
CA ALA A 438 10.26 -9.38 -39.04
C ALA A 438 11.48 -8.45 -38.87
N GLN A 439 12.52 -8.71 -39.66
CA GLN A 439 13.73 -7.91 -39.74
C GLN A 439 13.44 -6.49 -40.25
N GLY A 440 13.95 -5.51 -39.56
CA GLY A 440 14.32 -4.21 -40.12
C GLY A 440 13.43 -3.03 -39.72
N PRO A 441 13.99 -1.81 -39.79
CA PRO A 441 13.23 -0.57 -39.60
C PRO A 441 12.14 -0.49 -40.67
N ILE A 442 11.00 0.04 -40.31
CA ILE A 442 9.89 0.34 -41.22
C ILE A 442 10.44 1.27 -42.32
N ILE A 443 10.83 0.70 -43.45
CA ILE A 443 11.07 1.47 -44.67
C ILE A 443 9.67 1.74 -45.22
N TYR A 444 9.25 3.00 -45.20
CA TYR A 444 8.04 3.43 -45.89
C TYR A 444 8.22 3.13 -47.39
N ASP A 445 7.67 2.01 -47.82
CA ASP A 445 7.43 1.76 -49.22
C ASP A 445 6.08 2.37 -49.57
N SER A 446 6.14 3.54 -50.19
CA SER A 446 5.01 4.34 -50.60
C SER A 446 4.10 3.71 -51.69
N ALA A 447 4.32 2.44 -52.00
CA ALA A 447 3.64 1.77 -53.11
C ALA A 447 2.64 0.68 -52.73
N LYS A 448 2.38 0.40 -51.43
CA LYS A 448 1.37 -0.58 -51.03
C LYS A 448 0.52 -0.05 -49.88
N ASP A 449 -0.76 0.18 -50.16
CA ASP A 449 -1.85 0.58 -49.23
C ASP A 449 -2.18 -0.48 -48.14
N GLN A 450 -1.18 -1.06 -47.48
CA GLN A 450 -1.41 -1.90 -46.32
C GLN A 450 -0.86 -1.17 -45.06
N LYS A 451 -1.80 -0.63 -44.25
CA LYS A 451 -1.45 -0.15 -42.91
C LYS A 451 -0.75 -1.26 -42.13
N PRO A 452 0.43 -1.02 -41.59
CA PRO A 452 1.10 -2.02 -40.77
C PRO A 452 0.19 -2.34 -39.59
N VAL A 453 -0.22 -3.57 -39.42
CA VAL A 453 -0.90 -4.07 -38.23
C VAL A 453 0.15 -4.13 -37.13
N VAL A 454 0.22 -3.08 -36.30
CA VAL A 454 1.02 -3.10 -35.09
C VAL A 454 0.30 -4.02 -34.11
N LYS A 455 0.75 -5.27 -34.01
CA LYS A 455 0.34 -6.12 -32.89
C LYS A 455 0.93 -5.51 -31.63
N THR A 456 0.07 -4.96 -30.78
CA THR A 456 0.49 -4.52 -29.44
C THR A 456 0.98 -5.74 -28.67
N ALA A 457 2.12 -5.57 -27.96
CA ALA A 457 2.65 -6.61 -27.10
C ALA A 457 1.59 -7.01 -26.06
N ASP A 458 1.34 -8.30 -25.91
CA ASP A 458 0.48 -8.81 -24.83
C ASP A 458 1.17 -8.51 -23.49
N ARG A 459 0.41 -7.94 -22.57
CA ARG A 459 0.88 -7.63 -21.21
C ARG A 459 0.36 -8.68 -20.25
N GLU A 460 1.21 -9.05 -19.29
CA GLU A 460 0.85 -9.92 -18.18
C GLU A 460 1.35 -9.31 -16.87
N THR A 461 0.63 -9.54 -15.79
CA THR A 461 1.09 -9.20 -14.44
C THR A 461 1.59 -10.45 -13.74
N LEU A 462 2.85 -10.45 -13.37
CA LEU A 462 3.46 -11.44 -12.48
C LEU A 462 3.24 -11.00 -11.04
N ILE A 463 2.87 -11.94 -10.16
CA ILE A 463 2.57 -11.69 -8.76
C ILE A 463 3.51 -12.55 -7.93
N TYR A 464 4.30 -11.93 -7.04
CA TYR A 464 5.18 -12.62 -6.09
C TYR A 464 4.67 -12.37 -4.69
N ARG A 465 4.43 -13.46 -3.93
CA ARG A 465 3.95 -13.37 -2.55
C ARG A 465 5.08 -13.68 -1.57
N PHE A 466 5.14 -12.85 -0.53
CA PHE A 466 6.05 -12.99 0.61
C PHE A 466 5.23 -13.02 1.89
N ALA A 467 5.40 -14.05 2.73
CA ALA A 467 4.84 -14.05 4.07
C ALA A 467 5.66 -13.13 4.97
N LEU A 468 4.97 -12.32 5.75
CA LEU A 468 5.56 -11.37 6.69
C LEU A 468 5.81 -12.07 8.03
N ASN A 469 7.05 -12.04 8.53
CA ASN A 469 7.44 -12.74 9.74
C ASN A 469 8.44 -11.92 10.54
N SER A 470 7.98 -11.18 11.54
CA SER A 470 8.85 -10.44 12.49
C SER A 470 9.95 -9.62 11.83
N GLY A 471 9.61 -8.84 10.80
CA GLY A 471 10.57 -8.05 10.04
C GLY A 471 11.27 -8.81 8.90
N LYS A 472 10.93 -10.09 8.62
CA LYS A 472 11.42 -10.87 7.48
C LYS A 472 10.35 -11.00 6.41
N LEU A 473 10.81 -11.16 5.16
CA LEU A 473 9.97 -11.45 4.00
C LEU A 473 10.34 -12.84 3.48
N ASP A 474 9.47 -13.82 3.71
CA ASP A 474 9.68 -15.20 3.29
C ASP A 474 8.92 -15.44 1.98
N TYR A 475 9.62 -15.65 0.86
CA TYR A 475 8.98 -15.96 -0.43
C TYR A 475 8.13 -17.24 -0.34
N THR A 476 6.86 -17.14 -0.74
CA THR A 476 5.88 -18.24 -0.61
C THR A 476 5.22 -18.63 -1.92
N GLY A 477 5.36 -17.88 -2.99
CA GLY A 477 4.77 -18.28 -4.26
C GLY A 477 4.76 -17.22 -5.34
N LYS A 478 4.45 -17.68 -6.56
CA LYS A 478 4.32 -16.88 -7.77
C LYS A 478 3.03 -17.22 -8.48
N GLY A 479 2.33 -16.20 -8.96
CA GLY A 479 1.18 -16.29 -9.85
C GLY A 479 1.38 -15.40 -11.07
N GLN A 480 0.47 -15.52 -12.04
CA GLN A 480 0.40 -14.61 -13.18
C GLN A 480 -1.02 -14.47 -13.69
N VAL A 481 -1.35 -13.31 -14.21
CA VAL A 481 -2.62 -12.99 -14.85
C VAL A 481 -2.43 -12.15 -16.10
N PRO A 482 -3.31 -12.26 -17.11
CA PRO A 482 -3.27 -11.42 -18.30
C PRO A 482 -3.55 -9.94 -17.95
N GLY A 483 -2.91 -9.00 -18.67
CA GLY A 483 -3.11 -7.56 -18.54
C GLY A 483 -2.18 -6.92 -17.51
N SER A 484 -2.30 -5.59 -17.36
CA SER A 484 -1.58 -4.79 -16.37
C SER A 484 -2.55 -4.19 -15.34
N ILE A 485 -2.09 -3.99 -14.12
CA ILE A 485 -2.87 -3.33 -13.06
C ILE A 485 -2.81 -1.80 -13.22
N LEU A 486 -3.79 -1.11 -12.66
CA LEU A 486 -3.77 0.35 -12.58
C LEU A 486 -2.81 0.81 -11.46
N ASN A 487 -3.02 0.28 -10.27
CA ASN A 487 -2.28 0.59 -9.06
C ASN A 487 -2.52 -0.51 -8.03
N GLN A 488 -2.08 -0.34 -6.79
CA GLN A 488 -2.23 -1.30 -5.71
C GLN A 488 -3.68 -1.63 -5.33
N PHE A 489 -4.66 -0.72 -5.58
CA PHE A 489 -6.09 -1.01 -5.35
C PHE A 489 -6.67 -2.01 -6.30
N SER A 490 -5.97 -2.24 -7.39
CA SER A 490 -6.29 -3.36 -8.26
C SER A 490 -6.03 -4.72 -7.61
N MET A 491 -5.48 -4.75 -6.39
CA MET A 491 -5.09 -5.95 -5.65
C MET A 491 -5.74 -6.01 -4.28
N ASP A 492 -6.05 -7.22 -3.83
CA ASP A 492 -6.60 -7.49 -2.51
C ASP A 492 -6.37 -8.96 -2.10
N GLU A 493 -6.35 -9.22 -0.81
CA GLU A 493 -6.35 -10.57 -0.24
C GLU A 493 -7.59 -10.78 0.64
N ASN A 494 -8.36 -11.81 0.36
CA ASN A 494 -9.51 -12.15 1.18
C ASN A 494 -9.58 -13.66 1.44
N LYS A 495 -9.53 -14.05 2.71
CA LYS A 495 -9.59 -15.46 3.17
C LYS A 495 -8.57 -16.37 2.47
N GLY A 496 -7.36 -15.84 2.23
CA GLY A 496 -6.27 -16.56 1.60
C GLY A 496 -6.33 -16.64 0.08
N CYS A 497 -7.38 -16.12 -0.56
CA CYS A 497 -7.45 -15.93 -2.00
C CYS A 497 -6.94 -14.54 -2.36
N PHE A 498 -6.10 -14.45 -3.39
CA PHE A 498 -5.65 -13.17 -3.94
C PHE A 498 -6.56 -12.75 -5.08
N ARG A 499 -6.99 -11.47 -5.09
CA ARG A 499 -7.93 -10.91 -6.06
C ARG A 499 -7.25 -9.76 -6.79
N ILE A 500 -7.41 -9.70 -8.11
CA ILE A 500 -6.70 -8.72 -8.93
C ILE A 500 -7.53 -8.31 -10.15
N ALA A 501 -7.55 -7.00 -10.41
CA ALA A 501 -8.18 -6.40 -11.57
C ALA A 501 -7.14 -5.89 -12.56
N THR A 502 -7.29 -6.20 -13.85
CA THR A 502 -6.33 -5.84 -14.88
C THR A 502 -6.99 -5.26 -16.13
N THR A 503 -6.22 -4.49 -16.91
CA THR A 503 -6.59 -4.03 -18.25
C THR A 503 -5.60 -4.59 -19.26
N LYS A 504 -6.08 -5.21 -20.35
CA LYS A 504 -5.29 -5.65 -21.52
C LYS A 504 -5.69 -4.84 -22.76
N GLY A 505 -4.83 -4.82 -23.77
CA GLY A 505 -5.09 -4.11 -25.04
C GLY A 505 -4.82 -2.60 -24.98
N ASN A 506 -5.36 -1.86 -25.96
CA ASN A 506 -5.15 -0.42 -26.09
C ASN A 506 -6.50 0.32 -26.19
N LEU A 507 -6.64 1.43 -25.47
CA LEU A 507 -7.85 2.28 -25.46
C LEU A 507 -8.26 2.77 -26.87
N TRP A 508 -7.27 2.94 -27.75
CA TRP A 508 -7.44 3.37 -29.15
C TRP A 508 -7.22 2.21 -30.15
N GLY A 509 -7.17 0.97 -29.65
CA GLY A 509 -6.99 -0.22 -30.46
C GLY A 509 -8.27 -0.54 -31.26
N GLU A 510 -8.12 -1.36 -32.29
CA GLU A 510 -9.24 -1.90 -33.10
C GLU A 510 -9.21 -3.43 -33.06
N GLY A 511 -10.37 -4.05 -33.23
CA GLY A 511 -10.53 -5.51 -33.25
C GLY A 511 -10.06 -6.16 -31.92
N ASP A 512 -9.21 -7.16 -32.01
CA ASP A 512 -8.70 -7.91 -30.85
C ASP A 512 -7.80 -7.08 -29.95
N ASN A 513 -7.25 -5.96 -30.43
CA ASN A 513 -6.38 -5.06 -29.69
C ASN A 513 -7.11 -3.99 -28.88
N ILE A 514 -8.45 -3.95 -28.93
CA ILE A 514 -9.22 -3.01 -28.10
C ILE A 514 -8.98 -3.31 -26.62
N SER A 515 -8.96 -2.26 -25.79
CA SER A 515 -8.84 -2.43 -24.34
C SER A 515 -9.97 -3.25 -23.76
N LYS A 516 -9.67 -4.13 -22.82
CA LYS A 516 -10.61 -4.99 -22.10
C LYS A 516 -10.14 -5.14 -20.67
N ASN A 517 -11.08 -5.14 -19.74
CA ASN A 517 -10.78 -5.25 -18.32
C ASN A 517 -11.15 -6.64 -17.81
N SER A 518 -10.49 -7.09 -16.78
CA SER A 518 -10.71 -8.42 -16.22
C SER A 518 -10.57 -8.40 -14.69
N MET A 519 -11.27 -9.32 -14.04
CA MET A 519 -11.14 -9.63 -12.62
C MET A 519 -10.71 -11.07 -12.49
N TYR A 520 -9.61 -11.34 -11.78
CA TYR A 520 -9.10 -12.67 -11.50
C TYR A 520 -9.12 -12.93 -9.99
N VAL A 521 -9.42 -14.16 -9.62
CA VAL A 521 -9.27 -14.68 -8.26
C VAL A 521 -8.29 -15.82 -8.30
N LEU A 522 -7.27 -15.76 -7.46
CA LEU A 522 -6.23 -16.77 -7.35
C LEU A 522 -6.36 -17.50 -6.01
N ASP A 523 -6.15 -18.81 -6.05
CA ASP A 523 -6.16 -19.67 -4.87
C ASP A 523 -4.92 -19.43 -3.95
N PRO A 524 -4.82 -20.10 -2.80
CA PRO A 524 -3.65 -19.97 -1.93
C PRO A 524 -2.31 -20.36 -2.58
N GLU A 525 -2.32 -21.12 -3.67
CA GLU A 525 -1.16 -21.48 -4.49
C GLU A 525 -0.88 -20.48 -5.60
N LEU A 526 -1.65 -19.39 -5.68
CA LEU A 526 -1.61 -18.35 -6.70
C LEU A 526 -1.94 -18.87 -8.13
N ASN A 527 -2.72 -19.94 -8.25
CA ASN A 527 -3.32 -20.33 -9.54
C ASN A 527 -4.67 -19.63 -9.72
N ILE A 528 -5.01 -19.22 -10.93
CA ILE A 528 -6.33 -18.67 -11.22
C ILE A 528 -7.39 -19.73 -10.94
N CYS A 529 -8.30 -19.47 -9.99
CA CYS A 529 -9.40 -20.34 -9.65
C CYS A 529 -10.76 -19.81 -10.13
N GLY A 530 -10.85 -18.52 -10.46
CA GLY A 530 -12.03 -17.89 -11.06
C GLY A 530 -11.68 -16.61 -11.78
N SER A 531 -12.47 -16.23 -12.80
CA SER A 531 -12.26 -15.00 -13.55
C SER A 531 -13.54 -14.45 -14.17
N ILE A 532 -13.55 -13.15 -14.42
CA ILE A 532 -14.44 -12.47 -15.35
C ILE A 532 -13.54 -11.72 -16.32
N GLU A 533 -13.67 -12.01 -17.60
CA GLU A 533 -12.85 -11.39 -18.63
C GLU A 533 -13.69 -10.51 -19.56
N ASP A 534 -13.01 -9.68 -20.35
CA ASP A 534 -13.61 -8.82 -21.38
C ASP A 534 -14.69 -7.85 -20.83
N ILE A 535 -14.51 -7.32 -19.62
CA ILE A 535 -15.38 -6.29 -19.04
C ILE A 535 -15.16 -4.97 -19.80
N ALA A 536 -16.27 -4.31 -20.20
CA ALA A 536 -16.29 -2.99 -20.84
C ALA A 536 -15.24 -2.83 -21.98
N PRO A 537 -15.38 -3.54 -23.12
CA PRO A 537 -14.45 -3.41 -24.24
C PRO A 537 -14.38 -1.96 -24.75
N GLY A 538 -13.17 -1.46 -24.98
CA GLY A 538 -12.91 -0.08 -25.40
C GLY A 538 -12.75 0.91 -24.25
N GLU A 539 -12.82 0.47 -23.01
CA GLU A 539 -12.59 1.25 -21.79
C GLU A 539 -11.39 0.73 -21.03
N LYS A 540 -10.84 1.52 -20.11
CA LYS A 540 -9.82 1.09 -19.17
C LYS A 540 -10.28 1.32 -17.73
N ILE A 541 -9.70 0.60 -16.78
CA ILE A 541 -9.94 0.80 -15.35
C ILE A 541 -9.43 2.19 -14.93
N TYR A 542 -10.23 2.91 -14.16
CA TYR A 542 -9.90 4.18 -13.50
C TYR A 542 -9.85 4.03 -11.99
N SER A 543 -10.69 3.18 -11.41
CA SER A 543 -10.55 2.78 -10.01
C SER A 543 -11.13 1.40 -9.75
N VAL A 544 -10.62 0.74 -8.72
CA VAL A 544 -11.14 -0.53 -8.20
C VAL A 544 -11.20 -0.42 -6.69
N ARG A 545 -12.23 -0.99 -6.08
CA ARG A 545 -12.32 -1.13 -4.64
C ARG A 545 -12.84 -2.50 -4.25
N PHE A 546 -12.08 -3.20 -3.42
CA PHE A 546 -12.52 -4.45 -2.81
C PHE A 546 -13.14 -4.18 -1.43
N MET A 547 -14.30 -4.77 -1.16
CA MET A 547 -15.01 -4.64 0.10
C MET A 547 -15.60 -5.99 0.49
N GLY A 548 -14.94 -6.70 1.41
CA GLY A 548 -15.38 -8.01 1.87
C GLY A 548 -15.54 -9.01 0.71
N SER A 549 -16.76 -9.45 0.41
CA SER A 549 -17.07 -10.39 -0.68
C SER A 549 -17.38 -9.72 -2.02
N ARG A 550 -17.18 -8.42 -2.15
CA ARG A 550 -17.48 -7.66 -3.38
C ARG A 550 -16.26 -6.90 -3.88
N ALA A 551 -16.29 -6.55 -5.16
CA ALA A 551 -15.44 -5.52 -5.73
C ALA A 551 -16.30 -4.53 -6.52
N TYR A 552 -15.82 -3.30 -6.59
CA TYR A 552 -16.40 -2.22 -7.35
C TYR A 552 -15.34 -1.74 -8.33
N MET A 553 -15.70 -1.69 -9.62
CA MET A 553 -14.78 -1.33 -10.69
C MET A 553 -15.38 -0.20 -11.50
N VAL A 554 -14.63 0.88 -11.64
CA VAL A 554 -14.96 2.00 -12.51
C VAL A 554 -14.09 1.89 -13.76
N THR A 555 -14.74 1.89 -14.94
CA THR A 555 -14.05 1.96 -16.22
C THR A 555 -14.49 3.22 -16.96
N PHE A 556 -13.67 3.77 -17.83
CA PHE A 556 -14.00 5.01 -18.55
C PHE A 556 -13.36 5.08 -19.94
N LYS A 557 -14.10 5.64 -20.87
CA LYS A 557 -13.66 6.23 -22.13
C LYS A 557 -14.44 7.49 -22.45
N LYS A 558 -15.77 7.49 -22.23
CA LYS A 558 -16.68 8.62 -22.46
C LYS A 558 -17.72 8.77 -21.35
N VAL A 559 -18.26 7.67 -20.89
CA VAL A 559 -19.25 7.56 -19.80
C VAL A 559 -18.79 6.46 -18.87
N ASP A 560 -18.97 6.65 -17.59
CA ASP A 560 -18.40 5.83 -16.51
C ASP A 560 -19.40 4.75 -16.05
N PRO A 561 -19.20 3.46 -16.36
CA PRO A 561 -19.90 2.41 -15.64
C PRO A 561 -19.17 2.04 -14.34
N LEU A 562 -19.89 2.15 -13.21
CA LEU A 562 -19.54 1.52 -11.96
C LEU A 562 -20.09 0.09 -11.97
N PHE A 563 -19.22 -0.91 -12.01
CA PHE A 563 -19.59 -2.32 -11.92
C PHE A 563 -19.58 -2.79 -10.48
N VAL A 564 -20.61 -3.55 -10.08
CA VAL A 564 -20.68 -4.29 -8.82
C VAL A 564 -20.36 -5.75 -9.10
N ILE A 565 -19.30 -6.28 -8.52
CA ILE A 565 -18.78 -7.63 -8.78
C ILE A 565 -18.90 -8.48 -7.52
N ASP A 566 -19.55 -9.64 -7.63
CA ASP A 566 -19.62 -10.66 -6.57
C ASP A 566 -18.36 -11.52 -6.59
N LEU A 567 -17.70 -11.62 -5.44
CA LEU A 567 -16.51 -12.44 -5.20
C LEU A 567 -16.73 -13.41 -4.01
N LYS A 568 -17.99 -13.64 -3.63
CA LYS A 568 -18.35 -14.51 -2.50
C LYS A 568 -17.89 -15.96 -2.75
N ASP A 569 -18.10 -16.46 -3.96
CA ASP A 569 -17.52 -17.73 -4.42
C ASP A 569 -16.27 -17.43 -5.27
N PRO A 570 -15.06 -17.67 -4.75
CA PRO A 570 -13.82 -17.40 -5.48
C PRO A 570 -13.74 -18.05 -6.87
N LYS A 571 -14.46 -19.17 -7.06
CA LYS A 571 -14.45 -19.95 -8.32
C LYS A 571 -15.46 -19.43 -9.34
N LYS A 572 -16.39 -18.58 -8.92
CA LYS A 572 -17.50 -18.10 -9.75
C LYS A 572 -17.75 -16.61 -9.56
N PRO A 573 -16.75 -15.75 -9.79
CA PRO A 573 -16.98 -14.32 -9.75
C PRO A 573 -18.02 -13.91 -10.80
N ALA A 574 -18.86 -12.92 -10.49
CA ALA A 574 -19.94 -12.49 -11.37
C ALA A 574 -20.22 -10.99 -11.27
N ILE A 575 -20.54 -10.35 -12.40
CA ILE A 575 -21.06 -8.98 -12.39
C ILE A 575 -22.52 -9.05 -11.94
N LEU A 576 -22.86 -8.35 -10.85
CA LEU A 576 -24.22 -8.27 -10.32
C LEU A 576 -25.01 -7.12 -10.95
N GLY A 577 -24.38 -5.97 -11.17
CA GLY A 577 -25.00 -4.80 -11.75
C GLY A 577 -23.98 -3.80 -12.25
N ALA A 578 -24.47 -2.82 -13.01
CA ALA A 578 -23.66 -1.69 -13.47
C ALA A 578 -24.49 -0.41 -13.49
N LEU A 579 -23.84 0.70 -13.10
CA LEU A 579 -24.44 2.04 -13.14
C LEU A 579 -23.61 2.91 -14.07
N LYS A 580 -24.24 3.49 -15.09
CA LYS A 580 -23.61 4.45 -16.01
C LYS A 580 -23.93 5.88 -15.59
N ILE A 581 -22.89 6.68 -15.38
CA ILE A 581 -22.98 8.08 -14.94
C ILE A 581 -22.02 8.96 -15.73
N PRO A 582 -22.30 10.26 -15.93
CA PRO A 582 -21.34 11.20 -16.49
C PRO A 582 -20.15 11.44 -15.55
N GLY A 583 -18.95 11.59 -16.11
CA GLY A 583 -17.72 11.76 -15.35
C GLY A 583 -17.10 10.42 -14.97
N TYR A 584 -16.10 10.42 -14.09
CA TYR A 584 -15.45 9.22 -13.59
C TYR A 584 -14.97 9.42 -12.16
N SER A 585 -14.71 8.30 -11.46
CA SER A 585 -14.12 8.29 -10.13
C SER A 585 -12.69 7.76 -10.22
N ASP A 586 -11.72 8.59 -9.79
CA ASP A 586 -10.31 8.18 -9.61
C ASP A 586 -10.16 7.36 -8.34
N TYR A 587 -11.01 7.63 -7.34
CA TYR A 587 -10.96 7.09 -6.01
C TYR A 587 -12.35 6.67 -5.49
N LEU A 588 -12.45 5.48 -4.88
CA LEU A 588 -13.66 4.95 -4.26
C LEU A 588 -13.43 4.73 -2.77
N HIS A 589 -14.14 5.46 -1.91
CA HIS A 589 -14.08 5.34 -0.46
C HIS A 589 -15.30 4.60 0.10
N PRO A 590 -15.12 3.53 0.90
CA PRO A 590 -16.24 2.87 1.55
C PRO A 590 -16.90 3.79 2.59
N TYR A 591 -18.20 4.04 2.47
CA TYR A 591 -18.97 4.68 3.51
C TYR A 591 -19.50 3.64 4.53
N ASP A 592 -20.01 2.53 4.02
CA ASP A 592 -20.38 1.31 4.75
C ASP A 592 -20.53 0.13 3.76
N GLU A 593 -21.00 -1.02 4.23
CA GLU A 593 -21.14 -2.24 3.41
C GLU A 593 -22.00 -2.06 2.15
N ASN A 594 -22.89 -1.05 2.12
CA ASN A 594 -23.86 -0.82 1.03
C ASN A 594 -23.74 0.56 0.37
N HIS A 595 -22.78 1.38 0.79
CA HIS A 595 -22.61 2.72 0.24
C HIS A 595 -21.12 3.03 0.00
N ILE A 596 -20.84 3.70 -1.12
CA ILE A 596 -19.49 4.06 -1.56
C ILE A 596 -19.49 5.53 -1.96
N ILE A 597 -18.45 6.27 -1.58
CA ILE A 597 -18.19 7.62 -2.06
C ILE A 597 -17.17 7.56 -3.17
N GLY A 598 -17.51 8.06 -4.36
CA GLY A 598 -16.59 8.23 -5.47
C GLY A 598 -16.07 9.67 -5.54
N PHE A 599 -14.76 9.82 -5.72
CA PHE A 599 -14.09 11.09 -5.96
C PHE A 599 -13.42 11.06 -7.33
N GLY A 600 -13.64 12.08 -8.15
CA GLY A 600 -13.10 12.13 -9.50
C GLY A 600 -13.39 13.44 -10.20
N LYS A 601 -13.63 13.37 -11.49
CA LYS A 601 -13.92 14.54 -12.32
C LYS A 601 -15.29 14.40 -13.00
N ASP A 602 -16.00 15.50 -13.10
CA ASP A 602 -17.13 15.60 -14.02
C ASP A 602 -16.63 15.69 -15.47
N SER A 603 -17.46 15.36 -16.44
CA SER A 603 -17.09 15.41 -17.86
C SER A 603 -18.22 15.89 -18.75
N ILE A 604 -17.86 16.60 -19.81
CA ILE A 604 -18.75 16.96 -20.92
C ILE A 604 -18.26 16.29 -22.20
N GLU A 605 -19.18 15.85 -23.03
CA GLU A 605 -18.88 15.29 -24.34
C GLU A 605 -19.12 16.37 -25.42
N LEU A 606 -18.07 16.68 -26.18
CA LEU A 606 -18.15 17.58 -27.31
C LEU A 606 -17.96 16.84 -28.63
N SER A 607 -18.81 17.14 -29.60
CA SER A 607 -18.66 16.58 -30.95
C SER A 607 -17.49 17.22 -31.68
N ASN A 608 -16.60 16.40 -32.22
CA ASN A 608 -15.50 16.82 -33.08
C ASN A 608 -15.88 16.54 -34.55
N GLU A 609 -16.12 17.60 -35.30
CA GLU A 609 -16.10 17.51 -36.76
C GLU A 609 -14.66 17.64 -37.22
N ASN A 610 -14.05 16.51 -37.62
CA ASN A 610 -12.71 16.54 -38.17
C ASN A 610 -12.72 17.17 -39.57
N ALA A 611 -11.68 17.94 -39.91
CA ALA A 611 -11.47 18.55 -41.24
C ALA A 611 -11.49 17.51 -42.39
N TRP A 612 -11.55 16.22 -42.07
CA TRP A 612 -11.61 15.06 -43.00
C TRP A 612 -12.94 14.35 -42.99
N GLY A 613 -14.03 14.95 -42.47
CA GLY A 613 -15.40 14.43 -42.55
C GLY A 613 -15.72 13.27 -41.62
N GLY A 614 -14.90 12.97 -40.60
CA GLY A 614 -15.21 12.01 -39.55
C GLY A 614 -15.97 12.68 -38.39
N SER A 615 -17.19 12.21 -38.06
CA SER A 615 -17.90 12.62 -36.86
C SER A 615 -17.42 11.77 -35.66
N GLY A 616 -16.82 12.39 -34.66
CA GLY A 616 -16.44 11.78 -33.41
C GLY A 616 -16.86 12.68 -32.24
N SER A 617 -16.86 12.14 -31.00
CA SER A 617 -16.97 12.96 -29.79
C SER A 617 -15.82 12.67 -28.84
N THR A 618 -15.40 13.69 -28.09
CA THR A 618 -14.36 13.62 -27.09
C THR A 618 -14.94 14.06 -25.75
N ALA A 619 -14.68 13.28 -24.71
CA ALA A 619 -15.01 13.66 -23.34
C ALA A 619 -13.89 14.54 -22.76
N TYR A 620 -14.28 15.66 -22.17
CA TYR A 620 -13.39 16.60 -21.51
C TYR A 620 -13.76 16.74 -20.05
N TYR A 621 -12.75 16.63 -19.15
CA TYR A 621 -12.97 16.83 -17.71
C TYR A 621 -13.36 18.26 -17.39
N GLN A 622 -14.20 18.39 -16.36
CA GLN A 622 -14.66 19.64 -15.79
C GLN A 622 -14.20 19.78 -14.34
N GLY A 623 -15.07 20.21 -13.43
CA GLY A 623 -14.82 20.31 -12.02
C GLY A 623 -14.59 18.97 -11.33
N MET A 624 -14.22 19.01 -10.07
CA MET A 624 -14.13 17.83 -9.22
C MET A 624 -15.54 17.33 -8.90
N LYS A 625 -15.77 16.04 -9.05
CA LYS A 625 -17.05 15.36 -8.75
C LYS A 625 -16.89 14.54 -7.47
N ILE A 626 -17.88 14.65 -6.58
CA ILE A 626 -18.10 13.73 -5.47
C ILE A 626 -19.46 13.06 -5.70
N ALA A 627 -19.54 11.74 -5.55
CA ALA A 627 -20.79 11.00 -5.69
C ALA A 627 -20.93 9.95 -4.59
N LEU A 628 -22.13 9.82 -4.00
CA LEU A 628 -22.46 8.74 -3.07
C LEU A 628 -23.32 7.71 -3.79
N PHE A 629 -22.82 6.50 -3.89
CA PHE A 629 -23.45 5.37 -4.53
C PHE A 629 -24.14 4.49 -3.49
N ASP A 630 -25.41 4.16 -3.73
CA ASP A 630 -26.17 3.14 -3.03
C ASP A 630 -26.08 1.82 -3.81
N VAL A 631 -25.43 0.83 -3.23
CA VAL A 631 -25.21 -0.51 -3.76
C VAL A 631 -25.91 -1.58 -2.90
N SER A 632 -26.92 -1.19 -2.12
CA SER A 632 -27.75 -2.10 -1.32
C SER A 632 -28.54 -3.07 -2.24
N ASP A 633 -29.09 -2.57 -3.34
CA ASP A 633 -29.57 -3.39 -4.44
C ASP A 633 -28.45 -3.55 -5.47
N VAL A 634 -27.69 -4.62 -5.35
CA VAL A 634 -26.51 -4.91 -6.18
C VAL A 634 -26.81 -5.04 -7.66
N ASN A 635 -28.07 -5.39 -8.02
CA ASN A 635 -28.49 -5.51 -9.41
C ASN A 635 -28.89 -4.16 -10.04
N ASN A 636 -29.12 -3.16 -9.20
CA ASN A 636 -29.57 -1.84 -9.62
C ASN A 636 -28.91 -0.74 -8.77
N PRO A 637 -27.57 -0.60 -8.83
CA PRO A 637 -26.83 0.44 -8.09
C PRO A 637 -27.30 1.84 -8.55
N LYS A 638 -27.24 2.82 -7.63
CA LYS A 638 -27.74 4.17 -7.87
C LYS A 638 -26.76 5.23 -7.38
N GLU A 639 -26.61 6.32 -8.14
CA GLU A 639 -26.04 7.57 -7.65
C GLU A 639 -27.10 8.24 -6.76
N LYS A 640 -26.93 8.21 -5.44
CA LYS A 640 -27.88 8.74 -4.47
C LYS A 640 -27.74 10.23 -4.31
N PHE A 641 -26.49 10.70 -4.23
CA PHE A 641 -26.14 12.12 -4.12
C PHE A 641 -24.89 12.39 -4.96
N LYS A 642 -24.78 13.62 -5.46
CA LYS A 642 -23.57 14.12 -6.10
C LYS A 642 -23.38 15.60 -5.86
N GLU A 643 -22.12 16.05 -5.93
CA GLU A 643 -21.73 17.45 -5.92
C GLU A 643 -20.59 17.67 -6.91
N ILE A 644 -20.61 18.83 -7.58
CA ILE A 644 -19.54 19.28 -8.48
C ILE A 644 -18.90 20.51 -7.87
N ILE A 645 -17.59 20.49 -7.71
CA ILE A 645 -16.80 21.58 -7.14
C ILE A 645 -16.01 22.25 -8.26
N GLY A 646 -16.27 23.54 -8.44
CA GLY A 646 -15.59 24.38 -9.43
C GLY A 646 -15.77 23.90 -10.88
N ASP A 647 -14.95 24.47 -11.75
CA ASP A 647 -14.93 24.22 -13.18
C ASP A 647 -13.65 23.51 -13.62
N ARG A 648 -13.43 23.39 -14.92
CA ARG A 648 -12.26 22.77 -15.52
C ARG A 648 -10.95 23.39 -14.98
N GLY A 649 -10.06 22.55 -14.49
CA GLY A 649 -8.81 22.94 -13.81
C GLY A 649 -8.88 22.76 -12.29
N THR A 650 -10.08 22.63 -11.69
CA THR A 650 -10.21 22.27 -10.28
C THR A 650 -9.56 20.92 -10.02
N ASP A 651 -8.75 20.84 -8.95
CA ASP A 651 -8.01 19.61 -8.62
C ASP A 651 -7.85 19.44 -7.12
N SER A 652 -7.63 18.19 -6.70
CA SER A 652 -7.40 17.80 -5.32
C SER A 652 -6.32 16.74 -5.23
N GLU A 653 -5.45 16.84 -4.24
CA GLU A 653 -4.48 15.78 -3.95
C GLU A 653 -5.19 14.44 -3.70
N LEU A 654 -6.40 14.46 -3.13
CA LEU A 654 -7.20 13.26 -2.90
C LEU A 654 -7.39 12.39 -4.14
N LEU A 655 -7.49 12.97 -5.33
CA LEU A 655 -7.68 12.22 -6.58
C LEU A 655 -6.47 11.35 -6.94
N ASN A 656 -5.30 11.69 -6.38
CA ASN A 656 -4.04 11.00 -6.60
C ASN A 656 -3.39 10.52 -5.29
N ASN A 657 -3.96 10.84 -4.12
CA ASN A 657 -3.43 10.50 -2.80
C ASN A 657 -4.54 10.44 -1.76
N HIS A 658 -5.04 9.23 -1.50
CA HIS A 658 -6.13 8.96 -0.55
C HIS A 658 -5.82 9.42 0.88
N LYS A 659 -4.54 9.47 1.28
CA LYS A 659 -4.11 9.95 2.60
C LYS A 659 -4.51 11.40 2.86
N ALA A 660 -4.87 12.14 1.79
CA ALA A 660 -5.41 13.49 1.88
C ALA A 660 -6.90 13.55 2.32
N LEU A 661 -7.58 12.41 2.38
CA LEU A 661 -8.96 12.34 2.87
C LEU A 661 -9.01 12.20 4.38
N LEU A 662 -9.71 13.10 5.03
CA LEU A 662 -10.24 12.90 6.37
C LEU A 662 -11.68 12.40 6.24
N PHE A 663 -11.97 11.23 6.79
CA PHE A 663 -13.32 10.67 6.86
C PHE A 663 -13.59 10.06 8.23
N SER A 664 -14.75 10.40 8.82
CA SER A 664 -15.26 9.77 10.04
C SER A 664 -16.78 9.63 9.92
N LYS A 665 -17.25 8.40 9.77
CA LYS A 665 -18.68 8.09 9.72
C LYS A 665 -19.38 8.45 11.03
N GLU A 666 -18.72 8.21 12.16
CA GLU A 666 -19.29 8.49 13.49
C GLU A 666 -19.52 9.98 13.74
N LYS A 667 -18.62 10.83 13.21
CA LYS A 667 -18.73 12.28 13.28
C LYS A 667 -19.48 12.88 12.09
N GLU A 668 -19.95 12.03 11.15
CA GLU A 668 -20.53 12.47 9.88
C GLU A 668 -19.64 13.50 9.15
N LEU A 669 -18.33 13.33 9.27
CA LEU A 669 -17.33 14.30 8.86
C LEU A 669 -16.52 13.78 7.68
N MET A 670 -16.44 14.61 6.64
CA MET A 670 -15.54 14.39 5.50
C MET A 670 -14.83 15.70 5.19
N ALA A 671 -13.51 15.64 4.97
CA ALA A 671 -12.75 16.81 4.54
C ALA A 671 -11.55 16.40 3.66
N PHE A 672 -11.20 17.25 2.72
CA PHE A 672 -10.06 17.05 1.82
C PHE A 672 -9.55 18.42 1.31
N PRO A 673 -8.26 18.51 0.95
CA PRO A 673 -7.69 19.71 0.33
C PRO A 673 -8.15 19.81 -1.12
N VAL A 674 -8.43 21.03 -1.59
CA VAL A 674 -8.83 21.27 -2.97
C VAL A 674 -8.33 22.64 -3.46
N THR A 675 -7.92 22.67 -4.73
CA THR A 675 -7.66 23.89 -5.49
C THR A 675 -8.80 24.09 -6.48
N VAL A 676 -9.58 25.14 -6.31
CA VAL A 676 -10.78 25.41 -7.10
C VAL A 676 -10.47 26.42 -8.18
N MET A 677 -10.87 26.06 -9.40
CA MET A 677 -10.86 26.94 -10.57
C MET A 677 -12.32 27.24 -10.96
N GLU A 678 -12.62 28.51 -11.25
CA GLU A 678 -13.97 28.94 -11.62
C GLU A 678 -13.96 29.79 -12.88
N ILE A 679 -14.96 29.63 -13.74
CA ILE A 679 -15.20 30.44 -14.92
C ILE A 679 -16.10 31.61 -14.49
N LYS A 680 -15.52 32.82 -14.39
CA LYS A 680 -16.23 34.02 -13.91
C LYS A 680 -17.16 34.64 -14.95
N GLU A 681 -16.79 34.57 -16.24
CA GLU A 681 -17.55 35.16 -17.34
C GLU A 681 -17.47 34.22 -18.56
N GLY A 682 -18.56 34.13 -19.33
CA GLY A 682 -18.65 33.29 -20.53
C GLY A 682 -19.24 31.90 -20.25
N GLY A 683 -19.24 31.08 -21.27
CA GLY A 683 -19.68 29.66 -21.16
C GLY A 683 -18.51 28.70 -20.94
N ASN A 684 -18.84 27.47 -20.54
CA ASN A 684 -17.84 26.42 -20.33
C ASN A 684 -17.16 25.94 -21.62
N VAL A 685 -17.57 26.45 -22.78
CA VAL A 685 -17.05 26.08 -24.09
C VAL A 685 -16.86 27.33 -24.94
N GLU A 686 -15.67 27.51 -25.50
CA GLU A 686 -15.35 28.53 -26.50
C GLU A 686 -15.04 27.83 -27.85
N GLY A 687 -15.89 28.06 -28.85
CA GLY A 687 -15.86 27.26 -30.06
C GLY A 687 -16.16 25.77 -29.77
N ASN A 688 -15.23 24.88 -30.12
CA ASN A 688 -15.32 23.43 -29.85
C ASN A 688 -14.37 22.98 -28.71
N MET A 689 -13.86 23.90 -27.89
CA MET A 689 -12.91 23.59 -26.81
C MET A 689 -13.46 24.03 -25.46
N PRO A 690 -13.33 23.20 -24.40
CA PRO A 690 -13.70 23.59 -23.06
C PRO A 690 -12.74 24.62 -22.50
N VAL A 691 -13.27 25.65 -21.85
CA VAL A 691 -12.50 26.71 -21.20
C VAL A 691 -11.97 26.24 -19.86
N TYR A 692 -10.76 26.68 -19.49
CA TYR A 692 -10.23 26.49 -18.13
C TYR A 692 -10.72 27.61 -17.22
N GLY A 693 -11.13 27.25 -16.01
CA GLY A 693 -11.39 28.20 -14.94
C GLY A 693 -10.12 28.94 -14.50
N THR A 694 -10.33 30.08 -13.85
CA THR A 694 -9.27 30.82 -13.15
C THR A 694 -9.26 30.44 -11.67
N PHE A 695 -8.10 30.54 -11.02
CA PHE A 695 -7.96 30.23 -9.61
C PHE A 695 -8.97 31.03 -8.75
N SER A 696 -9.67 30.36 -7.86
CA SER A 696 -10.70 30.93 -7.01
C SER A 696 -10.45 30.63 -5.53
N PHE A 697 -9.97 29.43 -5.18
CA PHE A 697 -9.78 29.02 -3.80
C PHE A 697 -8.73 27.91 -3.69
N GLN A 698 -7.97 27.90 -2.60
CA GLN A 698 -7.20 26.75 -2.15
C GLN A 698 -7.38 26.60 -0.63
N GLY A 699 -7.65 25.36 -0.19
CA GLY A 699 -7.86 25.06 1.22
C GLY A 699 -8.61 23.74 1.41
N ALA A 700 -9.12 23.53 2.61
CA ALA A 700 -9.96 22.40 2.95
C ALA A 700 -11.43 22.67 2.65
N TYR A 701 -12.11 21.75 1.98
CA TYR A 701 -13.56 21.64 1.98
C TYR A 701 -13.96 20.66 3.09
N VAL A 702 -14.89 21.07 3.93
CA VAL A 702 -15.38 20.29 5.08
C VAL A 702 -16.87 20.07 4.95
N TYR A 703 -17.26 18.81 4.91
CA TYR A 703 -18.65 18.38 4.71
C TYR A 703 -19.18 17.63 5.93
N ASN A 704 -20.49 17.79 6.21
CA ASN A 704 -21.28 16.77 6.86
C ASN A 704 -21.74 15.78 5.79
N VAL A 705 -21.60 14.48 6.04
CA VAL A 705 -21.99 13.42 5.10
C VAL A 705 -22.86 12.40 5.80
N ASP A 706 -24.11 12.29 5.34
CA ASP A 706 -25.06 11.32 5.84
C ASP A 706 -25.91 10.71 4.69
N LEU A 707 -26.62 9.62 4.98
CA LEU A 707 -27.42 8.91 3.98
C LEU A 707 -28.79 9.53 3.69
N GLU A 708 -29.22 10.55 4.45
CA GLU A 708 -30.52 11.22 4.28
C GLU A 708 -30.36 12.48 3.44
N SER A 709 -29.32 13.27 3.71
CA SER A 709 -29.10 14.58 3.12
C SER A 709 -27.88 14.66 2.19
N GLY A 710 -27.06 13.62 2.14
CA GLY A 710 -25.88 13.55 1.26
C GLY A 710 -24.73 14.44 1.74
N PHE A 711 -24.21 15.24 0.85
CA PHE A 711 -23.08 16.13 1.12
C PHE A 711 -23.57 17.54 1.48
N LYS A 712 -23.30 17.98 2.70
CA LYS A 712 -23.59 19.36 3.13
C LYS A 712 -22.27 20.07 3.43
N LEU A 713 -21.88 21.03 2.60
CA LEU A 713 -20.70 21.85 2.85
C LEU A 713 -20.89 22.64 4.15
N ARG A 714 -19.99 22.41 5.12
CA ARG A 714 -19.98 23.09 6.42
C ARG A 714 -19.04 24.27 6.44
N ALA A 715 -17.88 24.14 5.81
CA ALA A 715 -16.89 25.20 5.75
C ALA A 715 -15.93 25.02 4.58
N ARG A 716 -15.36 26.14 4.18
CA ARG A 716 -14.16 26.26 3.34
C ARG A 716 -13.09 26.92 4.19
N ILE A 717 -12.02 26.20 4.51
CA ILE A 717 -10.94 26.71 5.39
C ILE A 717 -9.69 26.90 4.56
N SER A 718 -9.29 28.16 4.34
CA SER A 718 -8.07 28.53 3.61
C SER A 718 -7.00 29.06 4.57
N HIS A 719 -5.74 28.85 4.23
CA HIS A 719 -4.60 29.50 4.87
C HIS A 719 -4.12 30.74 4.11
N ILE A 720 -4.70 31.02 2.94
CA ILE A 720 -4.47 32.20 2.13
C ILE A 720 -5.45 33.29 2.58
N SER A 721 -4.96 34.47 2.94
CA SER A 721 -5.83 35.60 3.32
C SER A 721 -6.38 36.27 2.05
N ASP A 722 -7.55 36.96 2.20
CA ASP A 722 -8.14 37.75 1.11
C ASP A 722 -7.19 38.82 0.58
N GLU A 723 -6.36 39.39 1.47
CA GLU A 723 -5.37 40.38 1.10
C GLU A 723 -4.22 39.79 0.27
N GLU A 724 -3.72 38.61 0.63
CA GLU A 724 -2.72 37.87 -0.16
C GLU A 724 -3.30 37.48 -1.52
N TYR A 725 -4.56 37.09 -1.54
CA TYR A 725 -5.28 36.73 -2.74
C TYR A 725 -5.44 37.90 -3.70
N LEU A 726 -5.81 39.10 -3.18
CA LEU A 726 -5.95 40.32 -3.99
C LEU A 726 -4.61 40.85 -4.50
N LYS A 727 -3.55 40.67 -3.74
CA LYS A 727 -2.18 41.08 -4.14
C LYS A 727 -1.56 40.16 -5.19
N SER A 728 -2.00 38.93 -5.28
CA SER A 728 -1.41 37.93 -6.18
C SER A 728 -1.68 38.19 -7.67
N GLY A 729 -2.65 39.01 -8.00
CA GLY A 729 -2.90 39.71 -9.31
C GLY A 729 -2.81 38.89 -10.59
N ASN A 730 -2.59 37.64 -10.58
CA ASN A 730 -2.59 36.59 -11.60
C ASN A 730 -1.70 35.42 -11.14
N ASN A 731 -2.26 34.55 -10.29
CA ASN A 731 -1.73 33.22 -10.03
C ASN A 731 -0.44 33.09 -9.20
N TRP A 732 0.02 34.09 -8.48
CA TRP A 732 1.19 33.98 -7.61
C TRP A 732 0.82 34.23 -6.15
N TYR A 733 0.79 33.18 -5.34
CA TYR A 733 0.67 33.24 -3.88
C TYR A 733 1.71 32.30 -3.25
N ASP A 734 1.93 32.41 -1.94
CA ASP A 734 2.86 31.53 -1.22
C ASP A 734 2.31 30.11 -1.15
N TYR A 735 2.83 29.20 -1.97
CA TYR A 735 2.44 27.78 -1.97
C TYR A 735 2.66 27.07 -0.64
N ASN A 736 3.49 27.62 0.28
CA ASN A 736 3.59 27.10 1.64
C ASN A 736 2.29 27.26 2.44
N ARG A 737 1.32 28.01 1.92
CA ARG A 737 -0.03 28.16 2.49
C ARG A 737 -1.03 27.17 1.93
N ASN A 738 -0.66 26.32 0.99
CA ASN A 738 -1.55 25.28 0.51
C ASN A 738 -1.83 24.28 1.63
N VAL A 739 -3.12 24.07 1.93
CA VAL A 739 -3.54 23.00 2.82
C VAL A 739 -3.24 21.67 2.16
N GLU A 740 -2.42 20.85 2.81
CA GLU A 740 -1.97 19.55 2.31
C GLU A 740 -2.63 18.39 3.05
N ARG A 741 -2.92 18.55 4.35
CA ARG A 741 -3.58 17.53 5.18
C ARG A 741 -4.61 18.14 6.12
N ILE A 742 -5.57 17.30 6.49
CA ILE A 742 -6.61 17.63 7.44
C ILE A 742 -6.73 16.46 8.41
N LEU A 743 -6.84 16.75 9.70
CA LEU A 743 -7.04 15.75 10.74
C LEU A 743 -7.96 16.31 11.85
N TYR A 744 -8.46 15.46 12.73
CA TYR A 744 -9.13 15.93 13.95
C TYR A 744 -8.45 15.39 15.21
N ILE A 745 -8.54 16.16 16.29
CA ILE A 745 -8.19 15.75 17.66
C ILE A 745 -9.33 16.20 18.57
N GLY A 746 -10.05 15.25 19.18
CA GLY A 746 -11.27 15.50 19.93
C GLY A 746 -12.35 16.20 19.08
N ASP A 747 -12.83 17.33 19.55
CA ASP A 747 -13.86 18.12 18.88
C ASP A 747 -13.29 19.22 17.95
N ASN A 748 -12.03 19.12 17.57
CA ASN A 748 -11.35 20.12 16.74
C ASN A 748 -10.81 19.51 15.46
N ILE A 749 -11.06 20.18 14.34
CA ILE A 749 -10.47 19.89 13.04
C ILE A 749 -9.26 20.79 12.82
N TYR A 750 -8.18 20.21 12.30
CA TYR A 750 -6.93 20.91 12.00
C TYR A 750 -6.66 20.83 10.52
N THR A 751 -6.41 21.99 9.91
CA THR A 751 -5.91 22.09 8.55
C THR A 751 -4.42 22.43 8.60
N ILE A 752 -3.62 21.74 7.82
CA ILE A 752 -2.16 21.78 7.89
C ILE A 752 -1.59 22.15 6.52
N SER A 753 -0.76 23.19 6.51
CA SER A 753 0.10 23.59 5.39
C SER A 753 1.55 23.72 5.88
N LYS A 754 2.49 23.88 4.98
CA LYS A 754 3.90 24.09 5.37
C LYS A 754 4.12 25.35 6.20
N GLY A 755 3.33 26.40 5.95
CA GLY A 755 3.45 27.70 6.62
C GLY A 755 2.55 27.91 7.81
N MET A 756 1.50 27.07 8.01
CA MET A 756 0.49 27.32 9.03
C MET A 756 -0.26 26.04 9.43
N ILE A 757 -0.73 26.02 10.68
CA ILE A 757 -1.77 25.10 11.17
C ILE A 757 -2.92 25.93 11.73
N LYS A 758 -4.16 25.68 11.28
CA LYS A 758 -5.38 26.24 11.85
C LYS A 758 -6.19 25.17 12.55
N ALA A 759 -6.81 25.53 13.67
CA ALA A 759 -7.75 24.69 14.41
C ALA A 759 -9.14 25.32 14.41
N ASN A 760 -10.15 24.56 14.04
CA ASN A 760 -11.55 24.98 14.04
C ASN A 760 -12.39 24.00 14.87
N ALA A 761 -13.41 24.49 15.58
CA ALA A 761 -14.35 23.63 16.31
C ALA A 761 -15.23 22.84 15.34
N ILE A 762 -15.29 21.51 15.49
CA ILE A 762 -16.13 20.67 14.60
C ILE A 762 -17.59 21.09 14.67
N LYS A 763 -18.12 21.49 15.81
CA LYS A 763 -19.55 21.80 15.99
C LYS A 763 -20.06 22.95 15.11
N ASP A 764 -19.28 24.03 14.92
CA ASP A 764 -19.70 25.26 14.23
C ASP A 764 -18.67 25.83 13.26
N MET A 765 -17.58 25.12 13.04
CA MET A 765 -16.45 25.45 12.16
C MET A 765 -15.75 26.77 12.50
N LYS A 766 -15.99 27.36 13.70
CA LYS A 766 -15.29 28.56 14.12
C LYS A 766 -13.82 28.30 14.39
N GLU A 767 -12.96 29.19 13.93
CA GLU A 767 -11.54 29.18 14.26
C GLU A 767 -11.33 29.35 15.76
N ILE A 768 -10.58 28.43 16.37
CA ILE A 768 -10.17 28.44 17.77
C ILE A 768 -8.78 29.05 17.89
N GLY A 769 -7.91 28.75 16.95
CA GLY A 769 -6.56 29.25 16.93
C GLY A 769 -5.84 28.95 15.62
N SER A 770 -4.79 29.70 15.38
CA SER A 770 -3.88 29.47 14.27
C SER A 770 -2.43 29.61 14.72
N LEU A 771 -1.55 28.83 14.15
CA LEU A 771 -0.13 28.80 14.44
C LEU A 771 0.68 28.93 13.16
N MET A 772 1.48 29.98 13.06
CA MET A 772 2.48 30.11 12.00
C MET A 772 3.62 29.12 12.24
N ILE A 773 3.97 28.38 11.25
CA ILE A 773 5.14 27.48 11.27
C ILE A 773 6.36 28.29 10.80
N PRO A 774 7.42 28.36 11.63
CA PRO A 774 8.57 29.21 11.39
C PRO A 774 9.36 28.84 10.13
#